data_7b391c3d6e6200f055860e00d92852ff
#
_entry.id   7b391c3d6e6200f055860e00d92852ff
#
_cell.length_a   1.000
_cell.length_b   1.000
_cell.length_c   1.000
_cell.angle_alpha   90.00
_cell.angle_beta   90.00
_cell.angle_gamma   90.00
#
_symmetry.space_group_name_H-M   'P 1'
#
loop_
_entity.id
_entity.type
_entity.pdbx_description
1 polymer ?
#
loop_
_entity_poly.entity_id
_entity_poly.type
_entity_poly.pdbx_seq_one_letter_code
_entity_poly.pdbx_strand_id
1 'polypeptide(L)'
;MMKKSQLLAGAVLLALAGWNGVAAADVYELEPVTVTASRYEKKDVNVASSTQVISEEALQMTGQDNLQQALGFLDSVSYVGMGPNGSAISSMTSKLVMRGVGDGTLVLVNGTPINWRGKYNLEDIPVDSIKKVEVVRGGGAVLYGSQATGGVINIITKKKLNNSVAVGLGNYGQQNYKVSAGLGNFSIAYNYGKWGDTGLISSSWPGSFRSGTTEMRHRFKGYEKHDLLASYAVSDKIDLLYNHNESKNKYDYTFQRGKLENKLGGKIRYDRTYERDKDFVQLNFHDMDGWSGHFFYNRNILETKGTDYYSATGSKKGYPKQTNSKERNLSYGYDFQKLWEGEVQTFLLGTSFERNEYYNYSDANRTRNIFSLFASWDKKLSEKDNIILSGRETWTTGAAENKNFHNFSGQFQYLHHLNEGESLYASVGQSFVLPTFSAMYNKANRPGISLVGDPNLKPEKGLHYELGWKKETKKRQYKAAFFVTRIKDNISYSKGTGANADKSYAANEDFKNHGIELSVTEKATDNLTWHAGITYQDPKTKVNSEKIGAKTYWDREYGRFMLNAGVSYEKDKWKMSLHANYMADRVLSPSNAHSFDEKPYLLTALTVKYMPNVKSDIVLTVNNILDRDDNINHGSSHYSTVPTNFLLTYNYRL
;
A
#
# COMPACT_ATOMS: atom_id res chain seq x y z
N MET A 1 -1.88 34.36 20.03
CA MET A 1 -1.48 32.98 20.43
C MET A 1 -1.34 32.16 19.16
N MET A 2 -0.12 31.93 18.68
CA MET A 2 0.13 31.06 17.52
C MET A 2 -0.21 29.62 17.90
N LYS A 3 -1.00 28.94 17.06
CA LYS A 3 -1.34 27.53 17.27
C LYS A 3 -0.06 26.68 17.21
N LYS A 4 0.07 25.68 18.09
CA LYS A 4 1.25 24.78 18.19
C LYS A 4 1.67 24.16 16.84
N SER A 5 0.75 24.02 15.90
CA SER A 5 1.02 23.55 14.52
C SER A 5 1.82 24.55 13.66
N GLN A 6 1.71 25.85 13.93
CA GLN A 6 2.48 26.88 13.23
C GLN A 6 3.92 26.98 13.75
N LEU A 7 4.15 26.60 15.00
CA LEU A 7 5.49 26.51 15.58
C LEU A 7 6.29 25.32 15.03
N LEU A 8 5.64 24.16 14.76
CA LEU A 8 6.30 23.00 14.17
C LEU A 8 6.67 23.26 12.70
N ALA A 9 5.77 23.87 11.92
CA ALA A 9 6.05 24.26 10.54
C ALA A 9 7.15 25.34 10.47
N GLY A 10 7.18 26.27 11.42
CA GLY A 10 8.23 27.28 11.55
C GLY A 10 9.58 26.70 11.94
N ALA A 11 9.62 25.70 12.81
CA ALA A 11 10.85 25.03 13.23
C ALA A 11 11.47 24.18 12.09
N VAL A 12 10.65 23.52 11.27
CA VAL A 12 11.12 22.78 10.08
C VAL A 12 11.63 23.74 9.00
N LEU A 13 10.96 24.89 8.78
CA LEU A 13 11.42 25.91 7.84
C LEU A 13 12.68 26.62 8.31
N LEU A 14 12.87 26.83 9.61
CA LEU A 14 14.09 27.41 10.18
C LEU A 14 15.26 26.43 10.15
N ALA A 15 15.03 25.11 10.27
CA ALA A 15 16.06 24.10 10.07
C ALA A 15 16.52 24.03 8.59
N LEU A 16 15.62 24.32 7.64
CA LEU A 16 15.94 24.40 6.21
C LEU A 16 16.70 25.68 5.80
N ALA A 17 16.57 26.76 6.57
CA ALA A 17 17.15 28.06 6.22
C ALA A 17 18.49 28.38 6.93
N GLY A 18 18.92 27.60 7.91
CA GLY A 18 19.92 28.02 8.89
C GLY A 18 21.31 27.40 8.81
N TRP A 19 21.66 26.57 7.82
CA TRP A 19 22.99 25.97 7.79
C TRP A 19 23.80 26.26 6.53
N ASN A 20 24.36 27.47 6.50
CA ASN A 20 25.57 27.75 5.74
C ASN A 20 26.76 27.74 6.69
N GLY A 21 27.24 26.58 7.07
CA GLY A 21 28.42 26.39 7.91
C GLY A 21 29.49 25.66 7.13
N VAL A 22 30.55 26.39 6.87
CA VAL A 22 31.81 25.94 6.29
C VAL A 22 32.42 24.80 7.10
N ALA A 23 32.82 23.70 6.46
CA ALA A 23 34.08 23.04 6.83
C ALA A 23 34.45 21.91 5.87
N ALA A 24 35.71 21.72 5.74
CA ALA A 24 36.46 20.89 4.84
C ALA A 24 36.12 19.39 4.88
N ALA A 25 36.07 18.82 3.70
CA ALA A 25 36.68 17.60 3.22
C ALA A 25 36.65 16.34 4.09
N ASP A 26 35.44 15.69 4.14
CA ASP A 26 35.38 14.25 3.97
C ASP A 26 34.21 13.97 3.02
N VAL A 27 34.41 13.08 2.06
CA VAL A 27 33.45 12.88 0.97
C VAL A 27 32.36 11.91 1.45
N TYR A 28 31.29 12.43 2.02
CA TYR A 28 30.09 11.67 2.34
C TYR A 28 29.30 11.43 1.07
N GLU A 29 29.04 10.19 0.73
CA GLU A 29 28.29 9.83 -0.46
C GLU A 29 26.98 9.17 -0.10
N LEU A 30 25.89 9.56 -0.78
CA LEU A 30 24.67 8.79 -0.83
C LEU A 30 24.85 7.68 -1.88
N GLU A 31 24.36 6.48 -1.60
CA GLU A 31 24.39 5.40 -2.59
C GLU A 31 23.52 5.78 -3.81
N PRO A 32 23.99 5.54 -5.04
CA PRO A 32 23.19 5.75 -6.23
C PRO A 32 21.91 4.91 -6.20
N VAL A 33 20.77 5.54 -6.44
CA VAL A 33 19.47 4.86 -6.45
C VAL A 33 19.25 4.21 -7.81
N THR A 34 19.09 2.89 -7.83
CA THR A 34 18.69 2.13 -9.02
C THR A 34 17.27 1.61 -8.89
N VAL A 35 16.50 1.71 -9.97
CA VAL A 35 15.09 1.30 -10.02
C VAL A 35 14.83 0.37 -11.20
N THR A 36 13.85 -0.50 -11.06
CA THR A 36 13.37 -1.40 -12.12
C THR A 36 12.04 -0.93 -12.74
N ALA A 37 11.73 0.36 -12.60
CA ALA A 37 10.49 0.96 -13.12
C ALA A 37 10.24 0.71 -14.62
N SER A 38 11.31 0.53 -15.39
CA SER A 38 11.29 0.19 -16.83
C SER A 38 11.38 -1.32 -17.09
N ARG A 39 11.21 -2.16 -16.07
CA ARG A 39 11.43 -3.63 -16.08
C ARG A 39 12.89 -4.06 -16.28
N TYR A 40 13.84 -3.15 -16.23
CA TYR A 40 15.28 -3.36 -16.15
C TYR A 40 15.91 -2.25 -15.31
N GLU A 41 17.08 -2.49 -14.77
CA GLU A 41 17.73 -1.58 -13.82
C GLU A 41 18.22 -0.30 -14.52
N LYS A 42 17.89 0.85 -13.95
CA LYS A 42 18.38 2.18 -14.34
C LYS A 42 18.70 2.99 -13.09
N LYS A 43 19.67 3.93 -13.23
CA LYS A 43 19.80 5.00 -12.24
C LYS A 43 18.52 5.83 -12.21
N ASP A 44 18.10 6.26 -11.03
CA ASP A 44 16.83 7.00 -10.86
C ASP A 44 16.77 8.28 -11.73
N VAL A 45 17.88 8.99 -11.87
CA VAL A 45 17.98 10.19 -12.75
C VAL A 45 17.73 9.88 -14.23
N ASN A 46 17.82 8.60 -14.65
CA ASN A 46 17.57 8.13 -16.01
C ASN A 46 16.16 7.58 -16.20
N VAL A 47 15.28 7.75 -15.20
CA VAL A 47 13.89 7.28 -15.25
C VAL A 47 12.94 8.46 -15.34
N ALA A 48 12.16 8.52 -16.42
CA ALA A 48 11.19 9.58 -16.69
C ALA A 48 9.86 9.35 -15.97
N SER A 49 9.90 9.13 -14.66
CA SER A 49 8.74 8.97 -13.77
C SER A 49 9.11 9.34 -12.34
N SER A 50 8.12 9.73 -11.54
CA SER A 50 8.30 9.89 -10.09
C SER A 50 8.49 8.53 -9.44
N THR A 51 9.67 8.30 -8.91
CA THR A 51 10.10 7.04 -8.28
C THR A 51 10.65 7.30 -6.89
N GLN A 52 10.52 6.30 -6.01
CA GLN A 52 11.16 6.30 -4.69
C GLN A 52 11.64 4.88 -4.38
N VAL A 53 12.85 4.75 -3.86
CA VAL A 53 13.42 3.47 -3.43
C VAL A 53 13.70 3.55 -1.95
N ILE A 54 13.33 2.49 -1.24
CA ILE A 54 13.61 2.34 0.18
C ILE A 54 14.50 1.13 0.32
N SER A 55 15.71 1.35 0.83
CA SER A 55 16.66 0.28 1.13
C SER A 55 16.19 -0.57 2.32
N GLU A 56 16.78 -1.74 2.47
CA GLU A 56 16.60 -2.59 3.64
C GLU A 56 16.81 -1.83 4.95
N GLU A 57 17.91 -1.09 5.04
CA GLU A 57 18.26 -0.34 6.23
C GLU A 57 17.23 0.75 6.54
N ALA A 58 16.79 1.52 5.53
CA ALA A 58 15.77 2.53 5.69
C ALA A 58 14.44 1.93 6.18
N LEU A 59 14.04 0.75 5.65
CA LEU A 59 12.85 0.03 6.12
C LEU A 59 12.98 -0.38 7.60
N GLN A 60 14.10 -0.97 7.98
CA GLN A 60 14.36 -1.37 9.37
C GLN A 60 14.35 -0.17 10.31
N MET A 61 14.90 0.97 9.86
CA MET A 61 14.96 2.20 10.67
C MET A 61 13.62 2.93 10.77
N THR A 62 12.57 2.55 10.02
CA THR A 62 11.20 3.03 10.29
C THR A 62 10.65 2.48 11.61
N GLY A 63 11.23 1.39 12.12
CA GLY A 63 10.79 0.73 13.34
C GLY A 63 9.43 0.05 13.24
N GLN A 64 8.92 -0.14 12.03
CA GLN A 64 7.61 -0.75 11.83
C GLN A 64 7.72 -2.27 11.67
N ASP A 65 6.83 -3.01 12.33
CA ASP A 65 6.77 -4.46 12.22
C ASP A 65 6.14 -4.93 10.91
N ASN A 66 5.34 -4.08 10.29
CA ASN A 66 4.68 -4.39 9.03
C ASN A 66 5.00 -3.38 7.94
N LEU A 67 5.05 -3.87 6.72
CA LEU A 67 5.42 -3.06 5.56
C LEU A 67 4.40 -1.97 5.22
N GLN A 68 3.09 -2.15 5.50
CA GLN A 68 2.10 -1.11 5.26
C GLN A 68 2.39 0.16 6.07
N GLN A 69 2.71 0.01 7.34
CA GLN A 69 3.02 1.15 8.21
C GLN A 69 4.36 1.78 7.83
N ALA A 70 5.37 0.95 7.49
CA ALA A 70 6.66 1.45 7.01
C ALA A 70 6.50 2.31 5.74
N LEU A 71 5.70 1.86 4.78
CA LEU A 71 5.41 2.61 3.55
C LEU A 71 4.53 3.85 3.78
N GLY A 72 3.86 3.96 4.91
CA GLY A 72 3.13 5.16 5.33
C GLY A 72 4.02 6.36 5.62
N PHE A 73 5.34 6.19 5.76
CA PHE A 73 6.31 7.27 5.90
C PHE A 73 6.95 7.70 4.56
N LEU A 74 6.43 7.22 3.42
CA LEU A 74 6.88 7.64 2.10
C LEU A 74 6.23 8.95 1.65
N ASP A 75 6.91 9.64 0.75
CA ASP A 75 6.35 10.83 0.11
C ASP A 75 5.10 10.50 -0.70
N SER A 76 4.10 11.36 -0.62
CA SER A 76 2.84 11.22 -1.37
C SER A 76 2.09 9.91 -1.10
N VAL A 77 2.41 9.20 -0.03
CA VAL A 77 1.76 7.96 0.38
C VAL A 77 1.15 8.13 1.75
N SER A 78 -0.09 7.71 1.89
CA SER A 78 -0.73 7.53 3.18
C SER A 78 -1.33 6.13 3.27
N TYR A 79 -1.50 5.61 4.47
CA TYR A 79 -2.19 4.35 4.67
C TYR A 79 -3.49 4.54 5.43
N VAL A 80 -4.42 3.63 5.22
CA VAL A 80 -5.63 3.49 6.04
C VAL A 80 -5.43 2.27 6.93
N GLY A 81 -5.46 2.45 8.24
CA GLY A 81 -5.28 1.38 9.22
C GLY A 81 -6.46 1.29 10.18
N MET A 82 -6.83 0.08 10.57
CA MET A 82 -7.83 -0.20 11.59
C MET A 82 -7.23 -1.10 12.66
N GLY A 83 -6.56 -0.49 13.62
CA GLY A 83 -5.77 -1.17 14.64
C GLY A 83 -4.37 -1.59 14.14
N PRO A 84 -3.70 -2.49 14.86
CA PRO A 84 -2.33 -2.88 14.56
C PRO A 84 -2.14 -3.64 13.25
N ASN A 85 -3.19 -4.23 12.68
CA ASN A 85 -3.09 -5.12 11.52
C ASN A 85 -4.24 -4.93 10.54
N GLY A 86 -3.90 -4.45 9.34
CA GLY A 86 -4.83 -4.30 8.22
C GLY A 86 -5.58 -2.98 8.15
N SER A 87 -6.19 -2.74 7.00
CA SER A 87 -6.94 -1.52 6.70
C SER A 87 -8.45 -1.67 6.89
N ALA A 88 -8.93 -2.92 6.97
CA ALA A 88 -10.34 -3.21 7.13
C ALA A 88 -10.54 -4.54 7.84
N ILE A 89 -11.39 -4.54 8.85
CA ILE A 89 -11.67 -5.71 9.68
C ILE A 89 -12.08 -6.93 8.85
N SER A 90 -12.98 -6.72 7.88
CA SER A 90 -13.59 -7.83 7.13
C SER A 90 -12.72 -8.43 6.03
N SER A 91 -11.62 -7.82 5.68
CA SER A 91 -10.78 -8.27 4.55
C SER A 91 -9.35 -8.59 4.96
N MET A 92 -8.88 -8.08 6.11
CA MET A 92 -7.48 -8.20 6.55
C MET A 92 -6.50 -7.84 5.41
N THR A 93 -6.76 -6.73 4.75
CA THR A 93 -5.97 -6.26 3.61
C THR A 93 -5.34 -4.92 3.94
N SER A 94 -4.22 -4.63 3.32
CA SER A 94 -3.57 -3.32 3.37
C SER A 94 -4.28 -2.33 2.44
N LYS A 95 -4.18 -1.06 2.76
CA LYS A 95 -4.62 0.02 1.88
C LYS A 95 -3.63 1.18 1.95
N LEU A 96 -2.94 1.41 0.86
CA LEU A 96 -2.13 2.60 0.63
C LEU A 96 -2.86 3.52 -0.35
N VAL A 97 -2.77 4.80 -0.09
CA VAL A 97 -3.32 5.86 -0.96
C VAL A 97 -2.14 6.61 -1.56
N MET A 98 -1.99 6.52 -2.86
CA MET A 98 -0.94 7.22 -3.60
C MET A 98 -1.58 8.29 -4.47
N ARG A 99 -1.13 9.55 -4.34
CA ARG A 99 -1.69 10.70 -5.08
C ARG A 99 -3.22 10.75 -5.03
N GLY A 100 -3.81 10.48 -3.85
CA GLY A 100 -5.25 10.49 -3.64
C GLY A 100 -6.01 9.34 -4.32
N VAL A 101 -5.35 8.38 -4.95
CA VAL A 101 -5.98 7.16 -5.50
C VAL A 101 -5.98 6.09 -4.42
N GLY A 102 -7.15 5.76 -3.91
CA GLY A 102 -7.31 4.83 -2.78
C GLY A 102 -7.33 3.35 -3.17
N ASP A 103 -7.84 3.03 -4.34
CA ASP A 103 -7.81 1.69 -4.93
C ASP A 103 -7.11 1.80 -6.30
N GLY A 104 -6.34 0.83 -6.72
CA GLY A 104 -5.55 0.90 -7.96
C GLY A 104 -4.04 0.99 -7.72
N THR A 105 -3.57 0.55 -6.55
CA THR A 105 -2.16 0.29 -6.30
C THR A 105 -1.84 -1.16 -6.65
N LEU A 106 -0.95 -1.36 -7.61
CA LEU A 106 -0.43 -2.68 -7.96
C LEU A 106 0.77 -2.99 -7.06
N VAL A 107 0.69 -4.09 -6.33
CA VAL A 107 1.79 -4.56 -5.47
C VAL A 107 2.39 -5.82 -6.07
N LEU A 108 3.71 -5.80 -6.21
CA LEU A 108 4.50 -6.89 -6.77
C LEU A 108 5.48 -7.42 -5.73
N VAL A 109 5.75 -8.72 -5.78
CA VAL A 109 6.90 -9.37 -5.12
C VAL A 109 7.79 -9.92 -6.22
N ASN A 110 9.01 -9.39 -6.36
CA ASN A 110 9.94 -9.70 -7.45
C ASN A 110 9.27 -9.67 -8.83
N GLY A 111 8.42 -8.66 -9.09
CA GLY A 111 7.69 -8.50 -10.35
C GLY A 111 6.37 -9.27 -10.45
N THR A 112 6.05 -10.20 -9.55
CA THR A 112 4.77 -10.95 -9.55
C THR A 112 3.68 -10.19 -8.81
N PRO A 113 2.50 -9.98 -9.40
CA PRO A 113 1.35 -9.40 -8.71
C PRO A 113 0.88 -10.25 -7.52
N ILE A 114 0.71 -9.60 -6.37
CA ILE A 114 0.13 -10.25 -5.19
C ILE A 114 -1.29 -9.75 -4.86
N ASN A 115 -1.82 -8.86 -5.70
CA ASN A 115 -3.16 -8.33 -5.53
C ASN A 115 -4.21 -9.44 -5.68
N TRP A 116 -5.17 -9.45 -4.79
CA TRP A 116 -6.35 -10.30 -4.85
C TRP A 116 -7.60 -9.48 -4.54
N ARG A 117 -8.70 -9.70 -5.24
CA ARG A 117 -9.91 -8.87 -5.15
C ARG A 117 -9.63 -7.35 -5.31
N GLY A 118 -8.61 -6.96 -6.06
CA GLY A 118 -8.16 -5.57 -6.14
C GLY A 118 -7.46 -5.04 -4.89
N LYS A 119 -7.10 -5.92 -3.95
CA LYS A 119 -6.45 -5.60 -2.67
C LYS A 119 -5.19 -6.46 -2.49
N TYR A 120 -4.39 -6.14 -1.49
CA TYR A 120 -3.11 -6.80 -1.19
C TYR A 120 -2.89 -6.85 0.31
N ASN A 121 -1.91 -7.62 0.75
CA ASN A 121 -1.49 -7.72 2.13
C ASN A 121 0.01 -7.45 2.23
N LEU A 122 0.36 -6.33 2.79
CA LEU A 122 1.76 -5.95 3.05
C LEU A 122 2.22 -6.44 4.43
N GLU A 123 1.29 -6.74 5.32
CA GLU A 123 1.56 -7.27 6.66
C GLU A 123 2.12 -8.69 6.63
N ASP A 124 1.93 -9.41 5.52
CA ASP A 124 2.39 -10.80 5.36
C ASP A 124 3.84 -10.92 4.90
N ILE A 125 4.48 -9.82 4.56
CA ILE A 125 5.83 -9.82 4.02
C ILE A 125 6.78 -9.42 5.14
N PRO A 126 7.65 -10.34 5.59
CA PRO A 126 8.62 -10.04 6.64
C PRO A 126 9.60 -8.95 6.18
N VAL A 127 9.66 -7.84 6.91
CA VAL A 127 10.54 -6.70 6.56
C VAL A 127 11.99 -7.14 6.43
N ASP A 128 12.44 -8.08 7.25
CA ASP A 128 13.82 -8.59 7.24
C ASP A 128 14.17 -9.42 6.00
N SER A 129 13.17 -9.89 5.25
CA SER A 129 13.36 -10.61 3.99
C SER A 129 13.48 -9.68 2.77
N ILE A 130 13.25 -8.39 2.97
CA ILE A 130 13.20 -7.40 1.89
C ILE A 130 14.60 -6.81 1.67
N LYS A 131 15.04 -6.79 0.41
CA LYS A 131 16.26 -6.10 -0.03
C LYS A 131 16.01 -4.61 -0.27
N LYS A 132 14.93 -4.30 -0.98
CA LYS A 132 14.47 -2.93 -1.26
C LYS A 132 12.99 -2.93 -1.65
N VAL A 133 12.35 -1.79 -1.52
CA VAL A 133 11.03 -1.53 -2.10
C VAL A 133 11.12 -0.38 -3.07
N GLU A 134 10.57 -0.57 -4.25
CA GLU A 134 10.51 0.44 -5.30
C GLU A 134 9.07 0.91 -5.46
N VAL A 135 8.86 2.21 -5.47
CA VAL A 135 7.55 2.84 -5.69
C VAL A 135 7.62 3.66 -6.96
N VAL A 136 6.71 3.39 -7.90
CA VAL A 136 6.55 4.11 -9.15
C VAL A 136 5.16 4.73 -9.18
N ARG A 137 5.07 6.04 -9.36
CA ARG A 137 3.81 6.77 -9.31
C ARG A 137 3.29 7.09 -10.71
N GLY A 138 1.96 7.19 -10.83
CA GLY A 138 1.31 7.64 -12.07
C GLY A 138 1.46 6.68 -13.25
N GLY A 139 1.58 7.24 -14.45
CA GLY A 139 1.58 6.51 -15.72
C GLY A 139 2.79 5.60 -15.99
N GLY A 140 3.81 5.59 -15.11
CA GLY A 140 4.97 4.69 -15.21
C GLY A 140 4.63 3.20 -15.10
N ALA A 141 3.36 2.89 -14.91
CA ALA A 141 2.86 1.55 -14.64
C ALA A 141 2.40 0.77 -15.89
N VAL A 142 2.46 1.34 -17.09
CA VAL A 142 1.96 0.71 -18.34
C VAL A 142 2.51 -0.71 -18.54
N LEU A 143 3.79 -0.92 -18.28
CA LEU A 143 4.44 -2.21 -18.47
C LEU A 143 4.00 -3.29 -17.47
N TYR A 144 3.37 -2.91 -16.34
CA TYR A 144 3.01 -3.83 -15.27
C TYR A 144 1.57 -4.36 -15.33
N GLY A 145 0.69 -3.71 -16.09
CA GLY A 145 -0.66 -4.20 -16.38
C GLY A 145 -1.77 -3.58 -15.54
N SER A 146 -2.80 -4.37 -15.24
CA SER A 146 -3.99 -3.93 -14.51
C SER A 146 -3.68 -3.55 -13.05
N GLN A 147 -4.53 -2.70 -12.46
CA GLN A 147 -4.51 -2.25 -11.07
C GLN A 147 -3.41 -1.22 -10.73
N ALA A 148 -2.90 -0.50 -11.71
CA ALA A 148 -1.81 0.44 -11.54
C ALA A 148 -2.20 1.91 -11.77
N THR A 149 -3.47 2.29 -11.55
CA THR A 149 -3.93 3.69 -11.69
C THR A 149 -3.37 4.62 -10.62
N GLY A 150 -3.10 4.13 -9.42
CA GLY A 150 -2.39 4.87 -8.36
C GLY A 150 -0.87 4.79 -8.48
N GLY A 151 -0.39 3.68 -9.01
CA GLY A 151 1.03 3.38 -9.16
C GLY A 151 1.37 1.93 -8.86
N VAL A 152 2.67 1.64 -8.81
CA VAL A 152 3.23 0.30 -8.58
C VAL A 152 4.14 0.33 -7.37
N ILE A 153 4.05 -0.69 -6.53
CA ILE A 153 4.99 -0.99 -5.46
C ILE A 153 5.62 -2.34 -5.77
N ASN A 154 6.92 -2.38 -6.02
CA ASN A 154 7.65 -3.63 -6.27
C ASN A 154 8.56 -3.94 -5.08
N ILE A 155 8.30 -5.05 -4.42
CA ILE A 155 9.03 -5.53 -3.25
C ILE A 155 10.06 -6.53 -3.74
N ILE A 156 11.33 -6.18 -3.62
CA ILE A 156 12.45 -7.04 -4.01
C ILE A 156 12.94 -7.77 -2.76
N THR A 157 12.88 -9.09 -2.79
CA THR A 157 13.32 -9.95 -1.68
C THR A 157 14.82 -10.23 -1.75
N LYS A 158 15.41 -10.59 -0.62
CA LYS A 158 16.79 -11.08 -0.55
C LYS A 158 16.90 -12.48 -1.14
N LYS A 159 17.94 -12.73 -1.90
CA LYS A 159 18.25 -14.07 -2.41
C LYS A 159 18.85 -15.00 -1.34
N LYS A 160 19.60 -14.42 -0.39
CA LYS A 160 20.19 -15.12 0.75
C LYS A 160 19.85 -14.41 2.05
N LEU A 161 19.52 -15.17 3.07
CA LEU A 161 19.25 -14.68 4.40
C LEU A 161 20.45 -14.94 5.31
N ASN A 162 20.68 -14.02 6.23
CA ASN A 162 21.70 -14.19 7.26
C ASN A 162 21.19 -15.15 8.35
N ASN A 163 22.10 -15.89 8.97
CA ASN A 163 21.77 -16.71 10.13
C ASN A 163 21.53 -15.78 11.33
N SER A 164 20.31 -15.75 11.83
CA SER A 164 19.97 -14.87 12.95
C SER A 164 18.77 -15.38 13.75
N VAL A 165 18.72 -14.93 14.99
CA VAL A 165 17.57 -15.08 15.87
C VAL A 165 17.21 -13.73 16.45
N ALA A 166 15.90 -13.46 16.66
CA ALA A 166 15.44 -12.24 17.29
C ALA A 166 14.28 -12.53 18.25
N VAL A 167 14.25 -11.79 19.34
CA VAL A 167 13.19 -11.83 20.34
C VAL A 167 12.78 -10.41 20.68
N GLY A 168 11.52 -10.09 20.44
CA GLY A 168 10.92 -8.78 20.71
C GLY A 168 9.75 -8.89 21.67
N LEU A 169 9.68 -7.97 22.65
CA LEU A 169 8.60 -7.85 23.62
C LEU A 169 8.18 -6.38 23.75
N GLY A 170 6.88 -6.12 23.82
CA GLY A 170 6.35 -4.77 23.93
C GLY A 170 5.08 -4.66 24.75
N ASN A 171 4.57 -3.44 24.86
CA ASN A 171 3.27 -3.22 25.50
C ASN A 171 2.12 -3.80 24.65
N TYR A 172 0.91 -3.81 25.18
CA TYR A 172 -0.26 -4.47 24.57
C TYR A 172 -0.05 -5.96 24.25
N GLY A 173 0.84 -6.64 25.00
CA GLY A 173 1.14 -8.05 24.80
C GLY A 173 1.85 -8.35 23.47
N GLN A 174 2.57 -7.38 22.91
CA GLN A 174 3.38 -7.57 21.72
C GLN A 174 4.47 -8.60 21.95
N GLN A 175 4.59 -9.53 21.02
CA GLN A 175 5.64 -10.54 20.95
C GLN A 175 6.06 -10.70 19.50
N ASN A 176 7.36 -10.77 19.26
CA ASN A 176 7.93 -10.99 17.95
C ASN A 176 9.12 -11.95 18.07
N TYR A 177 9.05 -13.11 17.43
CA TYR A 177 10.12 -14.10 17.42
C TYR A 177 10.50 -14.40 15.99
N LYS A 178 11.79 -14.26 15.67
CA LYS A 178 12.29 -14.47 14.30
C LYS A 178 13.47 -15.41 14.33
N VAL A 179 13.53 -16.29 13.35
CA VAL A 179 14.68 -17.16 13.09
C VAL A 179 14.92 -17.16 11.60
N SER A 180 16.17 -16.96 11.20
CA SER A 180 16.57 -17.13 9.81
C SER A 180 17.87 -17.94 9.71
N ALA A 181 17.97 -18.74 8.65
CA ALA A 181 19.13 -19.56 8.36
C ALA A 181 19.39 -19.61 6.85
N GLY A 182 20.67 -19.47 6.48
CA GLY A 182 21.17 -19.69 5.14
C GLY A 182 22.16 -20.85 5.11
N LEU A 183 21.88 -21.89 4.33
CA LEU A 183 22.67 -23.11 4.20
C LEU A 183 23.00 -23.31 2.72
N GLY A 184 24.19 -22.85 2.29
CA GLY A 184 24.58 -22.93 0.88
C GLY A 184 23.62 -22.15 -0.02
N ASN A 185 22.90 -22.86 -0.87
CA ASN A 185 21.92 -22.29 -1.80
C ASN A 185 20.50 -22.19 -1.21
N PHE A 186 20.28 -22.71 -0.02
CA PHE A 186 18.98 -22.68 0.65
C PHE A 186 18.96 -21.62 1.74
N SER A 187 17.85 -20.88 1.85
CA SER A 187 17.59 -19.95 2.93
C SER A 187 16.16 -20.13 3.43
N ILE A 188 16.00 -20.02 4.74
CA ILE A 188 14.69 -20.10 5.41
C ILE A 188 14.57 -19.04 6.48
N ALA A 189 13.40 -18.43 6.61
CA ALA A 189 13.06 -17.56 7.73
C ALA A 189 11.68 -17.91 8.26
N TYR A 190 11.55 -17.87 9.56
CA TYR A 190 10.27 -17.99 10.24
C TYR A 190 10.08 -16.80 11.19
N ASN A 191 8.91 -16.17 11.09
CA ASN A 191 8.52 -15.07 11.97
C ASN A 191 7.19 -15.39 12.64
N TYR A 192 7.17 -15.21 13.95
CA TYR A 192 5.96 -15.19 14.75
C TYR A 192 5.71 -13.78 15.25
N GLY A 193 4.48 -13.28 15.09
CA GLY A 193 4.06 -11.99 15.59
C GLY A 193 2.74 -12.09 16.36
N LYS A 194 2.64 -11.38 17.48
CA LYS A 194 1.42 -11.34 18.30
C LYS A 194 1.18 -9.96 18.86
N TRP A 195 -0.09 -9.58 18.92
CA TRP A 195 -0.59 -8.44 19.67
C TRP A 195 -1.77 -8.87 20.54
N GLY A 196 -1.91 -8.25 21.71
CA GLY A 196 -3.09 -8.37 22.55
C GLY A 196 -4.14 -7.29 22.26
N ASP A 197 -5.01 -7.05 23.22
CA ASP A 197 -6.10 -6.06 23.11
C ASP A 197 -5.56 -4.63 23.15
N THR A 198 -5.78 -3.85 22.10
CA THR A 198 -5.47 -2.41 22.02
C THR A 198 -6.70 -1.53 22.27
N GLY A 199 -7.85 -2.12 22.49
CA GLY A 199 -9.08 -1.38 22.75
C GLY A 199 -9.83 -0.92 21.51
N LEU A 200 -10.35 0.29 21.57
CA LEU A 200 -11.13 0.89 20.48
C LEU A 200 -10.23 1.22 19.29
N ILE A 201 -10.61 0.76 18.10
CA ILE A 201 -9.89 1.03 16.85
C ILE A 201 -10.73 1.76 15.82
N SER A 202 -12.05 1.76 15.97
CA SER A 202 -12.95 2.47 15.06
C SER A 202 -14.27 2.78 15.73
N SER A 203 -14.79 3.97 15.44
CA SER A 203 -16.16 4.36 15.75
C SER A 203 -16.84 4.96 14.52
N SER A 204 -18.16 4.90 14.49
CA SER A 204 -18.93 5.58 13.45
C SER A 204 -18.97 7.07 13.70
N TRP A 205 -18.95 7.84 12.64
CA TRP A 205 -19.18 9.28 12.71
C TRP A 205 -20.65 9.57 13.03
N PRO A 206 -20.95 10.50 13.98
CA PRO A 206 -22.31 10.92 14.26
C PRO A 206 -22.96 11.52 12.99
N GLY A 207 -24.06 10.94 12.53
CA GLY A 207 -24.73 11.33 11.27
C GLY A 207 -24.44 10.43 10.07
N SER A 208 -23.47 9.53 10.15
CA SER A 208 -23.19 8.54 9.07
C SER A 208 -24.27 7.47 8.97
N PHE A 209 -25.14 7.33 9.96
CA PHE A 209 -26.22 6.37 10.01
C PHE A 209 -27.58 7.04 9.99
N ARG A 210 -28.58 6.32 9.45
CA ARG A 210 -29.97 6.75 9.42
C ARG A 210 -30.53 6.95 10.83
N SER A 211 -31.61 7.72 10.88
CA SER A 211 -32.36 7.98 12.11
C SER A 211 -32.50 6.73 13.00
N GLY A 212 -31.95 6.79 14.21
CA GLY A 212 -32.04 5.77 15.23
C GLY A 212 -30.79 4.93 15.48
N THR A 213 -29.69 5.09 14.73
CA THR A 213 -28.40 4.51 15.09
C THR A 213 -27.48 5.59 15.63
N THR A 214 -26.99 5.42 16.86
CA THR A 214 -26.21 6.44 17.54
C THR A 214 -24.72 6.17 17.45
N GLU A 215 -24.29 4.92 17.47
CA GLU A 215 -22.85 4.61 17.43
C GLU A 215 -22.57 3.16 17.06
N MET A 216 -21.50 2.93 16.31
CA MET A 216 -20.88 1.63 16.11
C MET A 216 -19.42 1.71 16.54
N ARG A 217 -18.99 0.78 17.38
CA ARG A 217 -17.62 0.69 17.89
C ARG A 217 -17.01 -0.65 17.55
N HIS A 218 -15.77 -0.60 17.10
CA HIS A 218 -14.96 -1.80 16.88
C HIS A 218 -13.79 -1.79 17.85
N ARG A 219 -13.59 -2.91 18.52
CA ARG A 219 -12.46 -3.13 19.43
C ARG A 219 -11.58 -4.23 18.85
N PHE A 220 -10.30 -3.97 18.85
CA PHE A 220 -9.29 -4.95 18.51
C PHE A 220 -8.99 -5.80 19.76
N LYS A 221 -9.09 -7.11 19.61
CA LYS A 221 -8.90 -8.08 20.70
C LYS A 221 -7.59 -8.85 20.60
N GLY A 222 -6.86 -8.63 19.54
CA GLY A 222 -5.56 -9.22 19.29
C GLY A 222 -5.42 -9.87 17.94
N TYR A 223 -4.18 -10.07 17.55
CA TYR A 223 -3.82 -10.89 16.40
C TYR A 223 -2.63 -11.79 16.70
N GLU A 224 -2.51 -12.81 15.87
CA GLU A 224 -1.40 -13.75 15.85
C GLU A 224 -1.09 -14.08 14.40
N LYS A 225 0.20 -14.12 14.04
CA LYS A 225 0.64 -14.46 12.69
C LYS A 225 1.87 -15.35 12.70
N HIS A 226 1.97 -16.18 11.68
CA HIS A 226 3.07 -17.05 11.38
C HIS A 226 3.48 -16.83 9.93
N ASP A 227 4.70 -16.42 9.68
CA ASP A 227 5.27 -16.23 8.34
C ASP A 227 6.43 -17.19 8.14
N LEU A 228 6.38 -18.01 7.10
CA LEU A 228 7.47 -18.84 6.65
C LEU A 228 7.92 -18.39 5.26
N LEU A 229 9.18 -18.03 5.10
CA LEU A 229 9.79 -17.73 3.82
C LEU A 229 10.91 -18.75 3.58
N ALA A 230 10.93 -19.36 2.42
CA ALA A 230 12.03 -20.22 1.99
C ALA A 230 12.46 -19.82 0.59
N SER A 231 13.76 -19.84 0.32
CA SER A 231 14.32 -19.62 -1.00
C SER A 231 15.41 -20.63 -1.31
N TYR A 232 15.51 -21.02 -2.57
CA TYR A 232 16.51 -21.94 -3.07
C TYR A 232 17.11 -21.41 -4.37
N ALA A 233 18.40 -21.10 -4.36
CA ALA A 233 19.13 -20.72 -5.56
C ALA A 233 19.52 -22.00 -6.32
N VAL A 234 18.79 -22.33 -7.38
CA VAL A 234 19.10 -23.46 -8.27
C VAL A 234 20.41 -23.20 -8.99
N SER A 235 20.61 -21.95 -9.42
CA SER A 235 21.83 -21.40 -10.00
C SER A 235 21.88 -19.88 -9.78
N ASP A 236 22.93 -19.21 -10.26
CA ASP A 236 23.02 -17.74 -10.19
C ASP A 236 21.89 -17.05 -10.98
N LYS A 237 21.29 -17.77 -11.94
CA LYS A 237 20.24 -17.25 -12.84
C LYS A 237 18.83 -17.80 -12.56
N ILE A 238 18.69 -18.77 -11.68
CA ILE A 238 17.41 -19.42 -11.38
C ILE A 238 17.25 -19.56 -9.88
N ASP A 239 16.16 -19.07 -9.32
CA ASP A 239 15.80 -19.26 -7.91
C ASP A 239 14.31 -19.58 -7.73
N LEU A 240 14.02 -20.31 -6.67
CA LEU A 240 12.69 -20.65 -6.20
C LEU A 240 12.44 -19.90 -4.89
N LEU A 241 11.29 -19.22 -4.80
CA LEU A 241 10.79 -18.55 -3.60
C LEU A 241 9.48 -19.20 -3.17
N TYR A 242 9.35 -19.52 -1.89
CA TYR A 242 8.12 -19.94 -1.26
C TYR A 242 7.84 -19.08 -0.04
N ASN A 243 6.64 -18.54 0.08
CA ASN A 243 6.15 -17.86 1.26
C ASN A 243 4.81 -18.44 1.69
N HIS A 244 4.74 -18.86 2.94
CA HIS A 244 3.50 -19.27 3.61
C HIS A 244 3.19 -18.32 4.76
N ASN A 245 1.94 -17.88 4.85
CA ASN A 245 1.48 -17.01 5.92
C ASN A 245 0.15 -17.51 6.49
N GLU A 246 0.10 -17.65 7.80
CA GLU A 246 -1.13 -17.84 8.55
C GLU A 246 -1.33 -16.66 9.49
N SER A 247 -2.53 -16.09 9.54
CA SER A 247 -2.85 -15.02 10.47
C SER A 247 -4.26 -15.12 11.00
N LYS A 248 -4.42 -14.68 12.26
CA LYS A 248 -5.70 -14.71 12.97
C LYS A 248 -5.94 -13.41 13.71
N ASN A 249 -6.98 -12.69 13.34
CA ASN A 249 -7.40 -11.43 13.96
C ASN A 249 -8.72 -11.60 14.69
N LYS A 250 -8.81 -11.03 15.89
CA LYS A 250 -10.01 -11.06 16.74
C LYS A 250 -10.53 -9.66 16.99
N TYR A 251 -11.83 -9.49 16.84
CA TYR A 251 -12.52 -8.21 17.02
C TYR A 251 -13.84 -8.38 17.74
N ASP A 252 -14.18 -7.38 18.57
CA ASP A 252 -15.51 -7.16 19.12
C ASP A 252 -16.18 -5.96 18.47
N TYR A 253 -17.45 -6.10 18.19
CA TYR A 253 -18.31 -5.02 17.69
C TYR A 253 -19.43 -4.74 18.67
N THR A 254 -19.66 -3.47 18.94
CA THR A 254 -20.86 -3.03 19.64
C THR A 254 -21.63 -2.05 18.80
N PHE A 255 -22.94 -2.19 18.83
CA PHE A 255 -23.88 -1.36 18.10
C PHE A 255 -24.81 -0.69 19.09
N GLN A 256 -24.95 0.63 19.03
CA GLN A 256 -25.95 1.37 19.77
C GLN A 256 -27.01 1.91 18.79
N ARG A 257 -28.29 1.53 18.98
CA ARG A 257 -29.42 2.13 18.27
C ARG A 257 -30.34 2.80 19.28
N GLY A 258 -30.52 4.13 19.19
CA GLY A 258 -31.24 4.90 20.19
C GLY A 258 -32.66 4.43 20.51
N LYS A 259 -33.42 3.92 19.52
CA LYS A 259 -34.75 3.35 19.75
C LYS A 259 -34.75 1.85 20.13
N LEU A 260 -33.67 1.13 19.84
CA LEU A 260 -33.52 -0.28 20.14
C LEU A 260 -33.04 -0.51 21.57
N GLU A 261 -32.26 0.39 22.14
CA GLU A 261 -31.85 0.33 23.55
C GLU A 261 -33.06 0.29 24.49
N ASN A 262 -34.09 1.09 24.21
CA ASN A 262 -35.33 1.11 25.03
C ASN A 262 -36.17 -0.16 24.92
N LYS A 263 -36.04 -0.94 23.83
CA LYS A 263 -36.80 -2.17 23.63
C LYS A 263 -36.05 -3.46 24.03
N LEU A 264 -34.70 -3.43 24.00
CA LEU A 264 -33.88 -4.63 24.19
C LEU A 264 -33.02 -4.57 25.45
N GLY A 265 -32.96 -3.42 26.13
CA GLY A 265 -32.18 -3.26 27.36
C GLY A 265 -30.68 -3.51 27.15
N GLY A 266 -30.13 -3.27 25.94
CA GLY A 266 -28.74 -3.59 25.73
C GLY A 266 -28.15 -3.26 24.37
N LYS A 267 -26.83 -3.27 24.33
CA LYS A 267 -26.00 -3.11 23.16
C LYS A 267 -26.02 -4.39 22.33
N ILE A 268 -26.22 -4.25 21.02
CA ILE A 268 -25.98 -5.36 20.09
C ILE A 268 -24.49 -5.63 20.06
N ARG A 269 -24.12 -6.87 20.23
CA ARG A 269 -22.71 -7.31 20.21
C ARG A 269 -22.53 -8.45 19.24
N TYR A 270 -21.44 -8.41 18.48
CA TYR A 270 -20.89 -9.60 17.83
C TYR A 270 -19.40 -9.68 18.04
N ASP A 271 -18.88 -10.88 18.06
CA ASP A 271 -17.46 -11.16 17.92
C ASP A 271 -17.16 -11.65 16.50
N ARG A 272 -15.94 -11.46 16.06
CA ARG A 272 -15.43 -11.96 14.79
C ARG A 272 -13.97 -12.36 14.94
N THR A 273 -13.70 -13.53 14.40
CA THR A 273 -12.34 -14.01 14.14
C THR A 273 -12.17 -14.13 12.64
N TYR A 274 -11.13 -13.50 12.14
CA TYR A 274 -10.72 -13.59 10.74
C TYR A 274 -9.45 -14.41 10.70
N GLU A 275 -9.48 -15.54 9.98
CA GLU A 275 -8.35 -16.43 9.80
C GLU A 275 -7.97 -16.38 8.32
N ARG A 276 -6.69 -16.14 8.04
CA ARG A 276 -6.16 -16.12 6.69
C ARG A 276 -5.03 -17.13 6.57
N ASP A 277 -5.01 -17.81 5.44
CA ASP A 277 -4.01 -18.77 4.99
C ASP A 277 -3.59 -18.38 3.58
N LYS A 278 -2.29 -18.21 3.35
CA LYS A 278 -1.74 -17.79 2.07
C LYS A 278 -0.52 -18.62 1.73
N ASP A 279 -0.45 -19.06 0.47
CA ASP A 279 0.75 -19.60 -0.15
C ASP A 279 1.13 -18.76 -1.36
N PHE A 280 2.40 -18.47 -1.49
CA PHE A 280 2.99 -17.84 -2.65
C PHE A 280 4.23 -18.62 -3.08
N VAL A 281 4.27 -19.03 -4.34
CA VAL A 281 5.41 -19.73 -4.96
C VAL A 281 5.82 -18.95 -6.19
N GLN A 282 7.12 -18.77 -6.38
CA GLN A 282 7.67 -18.12 -7.55
C GLN A 282 8.96 -18.81 -7.98
N LEU A 283 9.05 -19.17 -9.26
CA LEU A 283 10.25 -19.66 -9.91
C LEU A 283 10.77 -18.57 -10.83
N ASN A 284 11.90 -17.97 -10.49
CA ASN A 284 12.50 -16.82 -11.16
C ASN A 284 13.61 -17.23 -12.11
N PHE A 285 13.69 -16.54 -13.24
CA PHE A 285 14.75 -16.61 -14.24
C PHE A 285 15.35 -15.23 -14.43
N HIS A 286 16.66 -15.09 -14.26
CA HIS A 286 17.37 -13.82 -14.29
C HIS A 286 18.40 -13.81 -15.41
N ASP A 287 18.28 -12.86 -16.31
CA ASP A 287 19.25 -12.54 -17.36
C ASP A 287 19.88 -13.78 -18.05
N MET A 288 19.05 -14.58 -18.63
CA MET A 288 19.46 -15.70 -19.48
C MET A 288 19.64 -15.21 -20.91
N ASP A 289 20.75 -14.54 -21.20
CA ASP A 289 21.02 -13.88 -22.47
C ASP A 289 19.93 -12.85 -22.82
N GLY A 290 19.67 -11.94 -21.84
CA GLY A 290 18.63 -10.92 -21.90
C GLY A 290 17.21 -11.42 -21.66
N TRP A 291 16.97 -12.76 -21.54
CA TRP A 291 15.69 -13.29 -21.10
C TRP A 291 15.58 -13.25 -19.59
N SER A 292 14.46 -12.78 -19.09
CA SER A 292 14.09 -12.83 -17.67
C SER A 292 12.60 -13.05 -17.52
N GLY A 293 12.18 -13.55 -16.37
CA GLY A 293 10.77 -13.80 -16.09
C GLY A 293 10.55 -14.72 -14.94
N HIS A 294 9.30 -15.13 -14.76
CA HIS A 294 8.94 -16.04 -13.67
C HIS A 294 7.66 -16.80 -13.97
N PHE A 295 7.52 -17.95 -13.31
CA PHE A 295 6.25 -18.63 -13.07
C PHE A 295 5.82 -18.38 -11.64
N PHE A 296 4.51 -18.26 -11.40
CA PHE A 296 3.99 -17.98 -10.07
C PHE A 296 2.70 -18.75 -9.76
N TYR A 297 2.48 -18.94 -8.46
CA TYR A 297 1.26 -19.45 -7.87
C TYR A 297 0.99 -18.67 -6.58
N ASN A 298 -0.22 -18.16 -6.41
CA ASN A 298 -0.65 -17.38 -5.26
C ASN A 298 -2.04 -17.82 -4.82
N ARG A 299 -2.15 -18.37 -3.61
CA ARG A 299 -3.40 -18.81 -3.00
C ARG A 299 -3.68 -17.99 -1.75
N ASN A 300 -4.87 -17.42 -1.64
CA ASN A 300 -5.33 -16.75 -0.44
C ASN A 300 -6.68 -17.34 -0.02
N ILE A 301 -6.79 -17.71 1.25
CA ILE A 301 -8.04 -18.15 1.88
C ILE A 301 -8.31 -17.22 3.05
N LEU A 302 -9.53 -16.71 3.14
CA LEU A 302 -10.02 -15.92 4.26
C LEU A 302 -11.25 -16.60 4.83
N GLU A 303 -11.17 -17.02 6.09
CA GLU A 303 -12.30 -17.55 6.84
C GLU A 303 -12.73 -16.51 7.88
N THR A 304 -14.03 -16.30 7.99
CA THR A 304 -14.62 -15.45 9.03
C THR A 304 -15.51 -16.33 9.90
N LYS A 305 -15.22 -16.33 11.20
CA LYS A 305 -15.99 -17.06 12.22
C LYS A 305 -16.47 -16.08 13.27
N GLY A 306 -17.62 -16.31 13.87
CA GLY A 306 -18.07 -15.45 14.96
C GLY A 306 -19.48 -15.71 15.41
N THR A 307 -19.90 -14.98 16.43
CA THR A 307 -21.19 -15.09 17.06
C THR A 307 -21.92 -13.75 17.03
N ASP A 308 -23.13 -13.75 16.52
CA ASP A 308 -24.07 -12.63 16.62
C ASP A 308 -24.96 -12.87 17.84
N TYR A 309 -24.87 -12.00 18.85
CA TYR A 309 -25.63 -12.17 20.08
C TYR A 309 -27.06 -11.62 19.98
N TYR A 310 -27.30 -10.65 19.08
CA TYR A 310 -28.61 -10.05 18.83
C TYR A 310 -28.79 -9.64 17.36
N SER A 311 -30.07 -9.63 16.91
CA SER A 311 -30.41 -9.11 15.59
C SER A 311 -30.43 -7.58 15.54
N ALA A 312 -30.05 -7.01 14.42
CA ALA A 312 -30.19 -5.59 14.14
C ALA A 312 -31.68 -5.12 14.11
N THR A 313 -32.61 -6.03 13.90
CA THR A 313 -34.07 -5.75 13.91
C THR A 313 -34.69 -5.83 15.28
N GLY A 314 -33.94 -6.21 16.31
CA GLY A 314 -34.42 -6.29 17.69
C GLY A 314 -35.10 -7.58 18.06
N SER A 315 -35.16 -8.57 17.18
CA SER A 315 -35.69 -9.90 17.49
C SER A 315 -34.63 -10.72 18.24
N LYS A 316 -35.00 -11.30 19.39
CA LYS A 316 -34.14 -12.24 20.15
C LYS A 316 -34.28 -13.68 19.65
N LYS A 317 -35.26 -13.99 18.79
CA LYS A 317 -35.51 -15.33 18.27
C LYS A 317 -34.33 -15.78 17.39
N GLY A 318 -33.75 -16.92 17.69
CA GLY A 318 -32.62 -17.48 16.94
C GLY A 318 -31.23 -16.91 17.26
N TYR A 319 -31.09 -16.20 18.39
CA TYR A 319 -29.79 -15.72 18.86
C TYR A 319 -29.41 -16.34 20.21
N PRO A 320 -28.10 -16.58 20.48
CA PRO A 320 -26.94 -16.26 19.63
C PRO A 320 -26.92 -17.09 18.33
N LYS A 321 -26.42 -16.47 17.24
CA LYS A 321 -26.28 -17.11 15.93
C LYS A 321 -24.82 -17.19 15.53
N GLN A 322 -24.35 -18.38 15.14
CA GLN A 322 -23.01 -18.57 14.57
C GLN A 322 -22.98 -18.07 13.13
N THR A 323 -21.88 -17.41 12.79
CA THR A 323 -21.62 -16.90 11.44
C THR A 323 -20.29 -17.44 10.97
N ASN A 324 -20.30 -18.13 9.83
CA ASN A 324 -19.11 -18.61 9.16
C ASN A 324 -19.18 -18.22 7.69
N SER A 325 -18.07 -17.77 7.15
CA SER A 325 -17.90 -17.57 5.72
C SER A 325 -16.49 -17.90 5.30
N LYS A 326 -16.34 -18.39 4.08
CA LYS A 326 -15.05 -18.72 3.49
C LYS A 326 -14.96 -18.09 2.11
N GLU A 327 -13.81 -17.52 1.84
CA GLU A 327 -13.47 -16.94 0.57
C GLU A 327 -12.09 -17.46 0.15
N ARG A 328 -11.94 -17.84 -1.11
CA ARG A 328 -10.68 -18.29 -1.69
C ARG A 328 -10.41 -17.51 -2.95
N ASN A 329 -9.18 -17.04 -3.09
CA ASN A 329 -8.65 -16.50 -4.32
C ASN A 329 -7.40 -17.28 -4.70
N LEU A 330 -7.32 -17.67 -5.95
CA LEU A 330 -6.18 -18.37 -6.53
C LEU A 330 -5.78 -17.64 -7.80
N SER A 331 -4.48 -17.34 -7.93
CA SER A 331 -3.90 -16.86 -9.18
C SER A 331 -2.63 -17.62 -9.51
N TYR A 332 -2.42 -17.92 -10.78
CA TYR A 332 -1.20 -18.54 -11.28
C TYR A 332 -0.96 -18.17 -12.72
N GLY A 333 0.29 -18.20 -13.11
CA GLY A 333 0.67 -17.81 -14.46
C GLY A 333 2.15 -17.61 -14.64
N TYR A 334 2.49 -16.82 -15.65
CA TYR A 334 3.86 -16.47 -15.98
C TYR A 334 3.97 -15.02 -16.47
N ASP A 335 5.16 -14.47 -16.36
CA ASP A 335 5.57 -13.21 -16.98
C ASP A 335 7.02 -13.39 -17.49
N PHE A 336 7.23 -13.21 -18.78
CA PHE A 336 8.53 -13.34 -19.43
C PHE A 336 8.80 -12.17 -20.35
N GLN A 337 10.06 -11.78 -20.41
CA GLN A 337 10.52 -10.71 -21.30
C GLN A 337 11.90 -11.00 -21.86
N LYS A 338 12.18 -10.42 -23.02
CA LYS A 338 13.51 -10.33 -23.63
C LYS A 338 13.93 -8.88 -23.71
N LEU A 339 15.11 -8.58 -23.25
CA LEU A 339 15.77 -7.29 -23.33
C LEU A 339 16.89 -7.35 -24.37
N TRP A 340 16.95 -6.37 -25.25
CA TRP A 340 18.06 -6.15 -26.16
C TRP A 340 18.63 -4.77 -25.85
N GLU A 341 19.83 -4.76 -25.28
CA GLU A 341 20.53 -3.54 -24.92
C GLU A 341 21.55 -3.17 -26.00
N GLY A 342 21.50 -1.92 -26.44
CA GLY A 342 22.47 -1.32 -27.36
C GLY A 342 22.87 0.06 -26.86
N GLU A 343 23.96 0.60 -27.39
CA GLU A 343 24.52 1.89 -26.97
C GLU A 343 23.56 3.07 -27.21
N VAL A 344 22.77 3.01 -28.28
CA VAL A 344 21.87 4.08 -28.70
C VAL A 344 20.41 3.78 -28.37
N GLN A 345 20.06 2.51 -28.27
CA GLN A 345 18.68 2.10 -28.03
C GLN A 345 18.59 0.78 -27.26
N THR A 346 17.57 0.69 -26.44
CA THR A 346 17.18 -0.53 -25.72
C THR A 346 15.78 -0.91 -26.13
N PHE A 347 15.57 -2.16 -26.45
CA PHE A 347 14.25 -2.70 -26.79
C PHE A 347 13.88 -3.83 -25.83
N LEU A 348 12.67 -3.80 -25.34
CA LEU A 348 12.09 -4.82 -24.47
C LEU A 348 10.79 -5.33 -25.09
N LEU A 349 10.64 -6.64 -25.13
CA LEU A 349 9.40 -7.30 -25.53
C LEU A 349 9.06 -8.38 -24.50
N GLY A 350 7.79 -8.47 -24.12
CA GLY A 350 7.37 -9.46 -23.15
C GLY A 350 5.93 -9.91 -23.31
N THR A 351 5.64 -11.00 -22.61
CA THR A 351 4.31 -11.61 -22.55
C THR A 351 4.00 -12.06 -21.14
N SER A 352 2.74 -11.98 -20.74
CA SER A 352 2.28 -12.51 -19.47
C SER A 352 0.95 -13.22 -19.61
N PHE A 353 0.76 -14.20 -18.76
CA PHE A 353 -0.51 -14.91 -18.61
C PHE A 353 -0.82 -15.05 -17.12
N GLU A 354 -2.06 -14.78 -16.75
CA GLU A 354 -2.56 -14.98 -15.39
C GLU A 354 -3.96 -15.60 -15.47
N ARG A 355 -4.16 -16.66 -14.69
CA ARG A 355 -5.49 -17.19 -14.43
C ARG A 355 -5.89 -16.85 -13.00
N ASN A 356 -7.03 -16.20 -12.85
CA ASN A 356 -7.64 -15.84 -11.57
C ASN A 356 -8.87 -16.72 -11.32
N GLU A 357 -8.92 -17.34 -10.15
CA GLU A 357 -10.08 -18.09 -9.66
C GLU A 357 -10.55 -17.49 -8.34
N TYR A 358 -11.84 -17.22 -8.26
CA TYR A 358 -12.48 -16.63 -7.10
C TYR A 358 -13.65 -17.50 -6.65
N TYR A 359 -13.64 -17.84 -5.38
CA TYR A 359 -14.73 -18.54 -4.70
C TYR A 359 -15.18 -17.72 -3.50
N ASN A 360 -16.47 -17.51 -3.38
CA ASN A 360 -17.09 -16.92 -2.20
C ASN A 360 -18.25 -17.83 -1.77
N TYR A 361 -18.39 -18.08 -0.47
CA TYR A 361 -19.46 -18.91 0.12
C TYR A 361 -20.87 -18.53 -0.35
N SER A 362 -21.12 -17.26 -0.65
CA SER A 362 -22.42 -16.75 -1.08
C SER A 362 -22.62 -16.71 -2.59
N ASP A 363 -21.63 -17.10 -3.38
CA ASP A 363 -21.68 -17.00 -4.84
C ASP A 363 -20.91 -18.15 -5.53
N ALA A 364 -21.21 -18.38 -6.80
CA ALA A 364 -20.56 -19.41 -7.60
C ALA A 364 -19.08 -19.09 -7.87
N ASN A 365 -18.29 -20.13 -8.16
CA ASN A 365 -16.93 -19.99 -8.65
C ASN A 365 -16.87 -19.10 -9.90
N ARG A 366 -15.92 -18.18 -9.90
CA ARG A 366 -15.62 -17.29 -11.03
C ARG A 366 -14.18 -17.48 -11.46
N THR A 367 -13.97 -17.50 -12.76
CA THR A 367 -12.61 -17.60 -13.34
C THR A 367 -12.41 -16.51 -14.38
N ARG A 368 -11.16 -16.08 -14.54
CA ARG A 368 -10.73 -15.14 -15.56
C ARG A 368 -9.32 -15.50 -16.01
N ASN A 369 -9.11 -15.55 -17.32
CA ASN A 369 -7.78 -15.60 -17.89
C ASN A 369 -7.43 -14.19 -18.38
N ILE A 370 -6.20 -13.78 -18.13
CA ILE A 370 -5.65 -12.48 -18.54
C ILE A 370 -4.38 -12.80 -19.33
N PHE A 371 -4.37 -12.43 -20.61
CA PHE A 371 -3.19 -12.55 -21.46
C PHE A 371 -2.73 -11.15 -21.85
N SER A 372 -1.43 -10.91 -21.90
CA SER A 372 -0.90 -9.62 -22.34
C SER A 372 0.38 -9.76 -23.15
N LEU A 373 0.52 -8.83 -24.10
CA LEU A 373 1.79 -8.53 -24.78
C LEU A 373 2.20 -7.10 -24.43
N PHE A 374 3.48 -6.88 -24.19
CA PHE A 374 4.01 -5.55 -23.88
C PHE A 374 5.37 -5.33 -24.54
N ALA A 375 5.63 -4.09 -24.89
CA ALA A 375 6.89 -3.69 -25.47
C ALA A 375 7.30 -2.30 -24.97
N SER A 376 8.60 -2.04 -24.95
CA SER A 376 9.17 -0.73 -24.68
C SER A 376 10.38 -0.50 -25.56
N TRP A 377 10.47 0.70 -26.11
CA TRP A 377 11.60 1.16 -26.90
C TRP A 377 12.14 2.44 -26.29
N ASP A 378 13.37 2.38 -25.79
CA ASP A 378 14.12 3.48 -25.22
C ASP A 378 15.20 3.87 -26.22
N LYS A 379 15.19 5.11 -26.69
CA LYS A 379 16.11 5.61 -27.71
C LYS A 379 16.75 6.90 -27.28
N LYS A 380 18.08 6.92 -27.31
CA LYS A 380 18.88 8.14 -27.21
C LYS A 380 18.79 8.90 -28.53
N LEU A 381 18.25 10.11 -28.50
CA LEU A 381 18.21 11.03 -29.64
C LEU A 381 19.49 11.84 -29.74
N SER A 382 20.10 12.13 -28.60
CA SER A 382 21.39 12.81 -28.43
C SER A 382 22.07 12.32 -27.16
N GLU A 383 23.23 12.88 -26.81
CA GLU A 383 23.86 12.62 -25.50
C GLU A 383 23.02 13.07 -24.32
N LYS A 384 22.10 14.00 -24.52
CA LYS A 384 21.26 14.59 -23.49
C LYS A 384 19.79 14.17 -23.55
N ASP A 385 19.32 13.67 -24.68
CA ASP A 385 17.90 13.49 -24.94
C ASP A 385 17.55 12.03 -25.19
N ASN A 386 16.60 11.54 -24.42
CA ASN A 386 16.02 10.19 -24.61
C ASN A 386 14.52 10.29 -24.80
N ILE A 387 13.97 9.43 -25.64
CA ILE A 387 12.55 9.13 -25.73
C ILE A 387 12.30 7.68 -25.37
N ILE A 388 11.18 7.43 -24.68
CA ILE A 388 10.75 6.08 -24.34
C ILE A 388 9.29 5.93 -24.78
N LEU A 389 9.05 4.91 -25.61
CA LEU A 389 7.72 4.51 -26.05
C LEU A 389 7.42 3.14 -25.47
N SER A 390 6.32 3.03 -24.74
CA SER A 390 5.90 1.76 -24.16
C SER A 390 4.44 1.50 -24.47
N GLY A 391 4.09 0.23 -24.64
CA GLY A 391 2.72 -0.19 -24.88
C GLY A 391 2.45 -1.57 -24.32
N ARG A 392 1.21 -1.78 -23.89
CA ARG A 392 0.71 -3.07 -23.43
C ARG A 392 -0.69 -3.31 -23.98
N GLU A 393 -0.88 -4.46 -24.56
CA GLU A 393 -2.18 -4.98 -24.95
C GLU A 393 -2.60 -6.10 -23.99
N THR A 394 -3.82 -6.06 -23.51
CA THR A 394 -4.36 -7.02 -22.54
C THR A 394 -5.72 -7.53 -23.00
N TRP A 395 -5.86 -8.85 -23.03
CA TRP A 395 -7.12 -9.55 -23.32
C TRP A 395 -7.54 -10.37 -22.11
N THR A 396 -8.84 -10.36 -21.81
CA THR A 396 -9.39 -11.22 -20.75
C THR A 396 -10.46 -12.12 -21.34
N THR A 397 -10.49 -13.38 -20.87
CA THR A 397 -11.53 -14.35 -21.20
C THR A 397 -12.05 -15.03 -19.94
N GLY A 398 -13.22 -15.65 -20.01
CA GLY A 398 -13.77 -16.43 -18.91
C GLY A 398 -14.38 -15.62 -17.76
N ALA A 399 -14.54 -14.32 -17.90
CA ALA A 399 -15.33 -13.55 -16.95
C ALA A 399 -16.78 -14.07 -16.95
N ALA A 400 -17.45 -14.07 -15.78
CA ALA A 400 -18.86 -14.50 -15.70
C ALA A 400 -19.70 -13.76 -16.74
N GLU A 401 -20.70 -14.43 -17.27
CA GLU A 401 -21.59 -13.92 -18.35
C GLU A 401 -20.87 -13.59 -19.67
N ASN A 402 -19.74 -14.24 -19.95
CA ASN A 402 -18.95 -14.08 -21.18
C ASN A 402 -18.47 -12.65 -21.46
N LYS A 403 -18.27 -11.84 -20.41
CA LYS A 403 -17.72 -10.50 -20.56
C LYS A 403 -16.20 -10.57 -20.69
N ASN A 404 -15.73 -10.48 -21.92
CA ASN A 404 -14.33 -10.32 -22.24
C ASN A 404 -13.99 -8.82 -22.28
N PHE A 405 -12.84 -8.46 -21.74
CA PHE A 405 -12.31 -7.10 -21.84
C PHE A 405 -11.07 -7.12 -22.75
N HIS A 406 -10.92 -6.04 -23.47
CA HIS A 406 -9.79 -5.76 -24.31
C HIS A 406 -9.30 -4.35 -23.98
N ASN A 407 -8.01 -4.19 -23.70
CA ASN A 407 -7.47 -2.91 -23.29
C ASN A 407 -6.04 -2.70 -23.79
N PHE A 408 -5.86 -1.66 -24.57
CA PHE A 408 -4.55 -1.11 -24.90
C PHE A 408 -4.19 0.00 -23.93
N SER A 409 -2.94 0.02 -23.46
CA SER A 409 -2.35 1.10 -22.67
C SER A 409 -1.03 1.50 -23.30
N GLY A 410 -0.87 2.78 -23.58
CA GLY A 410 0.34 3.37 -24.15
C GLY A 410 0.98 4.37 -23.21
N GLN A 411 2.29 4.58 -23.35
CA GLN A 411 3.07 5.57 -22.64
C GLN A 411 4.11 6.20 -23.57
N PHE A 412 4.24 7.51 -23.48
CA PHE A 412 5.32 8.29 -24.05
C PHE A 412 6.05 9.01 -22.93
N GLN A 413 7.40 8.95 -22.96
CA GLN A 413 8.26 9.64 -22.01
C GLN A 413 9.40 10.33 -22.77
N TYR A 414 9.77 11.51 -22.28
CA TYR A 414 10.91 12.26 -22.74
C TYR A 414 11.80 12.61 -21.54
N LEU A 415 13.08 12.40 -21.66
CA LEU A 415 14.09 12.69 -20.65
C LEU A 415 15.17 13.58 -21.25
N HIS A 416 15.47 14.68 -20.57
CA HIS A 416 16.55 15.60 -20.92
C HIS A 416 17.56 15.69 -19.78
N HIS A 417 18.80 15.31 -20.07
CA HIS A 417 19.92 15.41 -19.11
C HIS A 417 20.53 16.82 -19.14
N LEU A 418 20.45 17.53 -18.03
CA LEU A 418 21.15 18.79 -17.84
C LEU A 418 22.65 18.52 -17.61
N ASN A 419 22.95 17.46 -16.86
CA ASN A 419 24.29 16.88 -16.63
C ASN A 419 24.12 15.41 -16.16
N GLU A 420 25.23 14.72 -15.83
CA GLU A 420 25.23 13.31 -15.43
C GLU A 420 24.35 12.99 -14.20
N GLY A 421 24.20 13.96 -13.28
CA GLY A 421 23.42 13.82 -12.05
C GLY A 421 22.10 14.59 -12.04
N GLU A 422 21.67 15.16 -13.17
CA GLU A 422 20.51 16.05 -13.20
C GLU A 422 19.70 15.90 -14.49
N SER A 423 18.40 15.71 -14.34
CA SER A 423 17.49 15.51 -15.47
C SER A 423 16.15 16.20 -15.29
N LEU A 424 15.55 16.56 -16.42
CA LEU A 424 14.16 16.95 -16.58
C LEU A 424 13.44 15.85 -17.35
N TYR A 425 12.19 15.61 -17.02
CA TYR A 425 11.38 14.66 -17.77
C TYR A 425 9.93 15.10 -17.95
N ALA A 426 9.32 14.59 -19.01
CA ALA A 426 7.89 14.67 -19.25
C ALA A 426 7.36 13.28 -19.57
N SER A 427 6.19 12.97 -19.06
CA SER A 427 5.56 11.69 -19.34
C SER A 427 4.04 11.84 -19.52
N VAL A 428 3.50 11.05 -20.45
CA VAL A 428 2.06 10.81 -20.58
C VAL A 428 1.84 9.31 -20.70
N GLY A 429 1.00 8.75 -19.82
CA GLY A 429 0.76 7.31 -19.78
C GLY A 429 -0.68 6.98 -19.44
N GLN A 430 -1.13 5.83 -19.97
CA GLN A 430 -2.42 5.26 -19.68
C GLN A 430 -2.31 4.16 -18.63
N SER A 431 -3.37 3.93 -17.89
CA SER A 431 -3.52 2.81 -16.96
C SER A 431 -4.94 2.27 -17.02
N PHE A 432 -5.15 1.06 -16.50
CA PHE A 432 -6.50 0.51 -16.39
C PHE A 432 -6.62 -0.39 -15.15
N VAL A 433 -7.88 -0.58 -14.70
CA VAL A 433 -8.20 -1.55 -13.64
C VAL A 433 -9.36 -2.40 -14.10
N LEU A 434 -9.18 -3.71 -14.14
CA LEU A 434 -10.26 -4.65 -14.41
C LEU A 434 -11.21 -4.70 -13.20
N PRO A 435 -12.55 -4.71 -13.40
CA PRO A 435 -13.48 -4.91 -12.30
C PRO A 435 -13.20 -6.21 -11.58
N THR A 436 -13.17 -6.17 -10.25
CA THR A 436 -12.98 -7.37 -9.43
C THR A 436 -14.23 -8.23 -9.44
N PHE A 437 -14.10 -9.53 -9.24
CA PHE A 437 -15.27 -10.41 -9.12
C PHE A 437 -16.20 -9.99 -7.98
N SER A 438 -15.64 -9.50 -6.88
CA SER A 438 -16.41 -8.96 -5.77
C SER A 438 -17.22 -7.72 -6.19
N ALA A 439 -16.64 -6.79 -6.94
CA ALA A 439 -17.36 -5.61 -7.42
C ALA A 439 -18.46 -5.97 -8.43
N MET A 440 -18.26 -7.01 -9.24
CA MET A 440 -19.25 -7.44 -10.23
C MET A 440 -20.37 -8.31 -9.65
N TYR A 441 -20.06 -9.23 -8.71
CA TYR A 441 -20.98 -10.32 -8.37
C TYR A 441 -21.30 -10.47 -6.89
N ASN A 442 -20.85 -9.55 -6.04
CA ASN A 442 -21.11 -9.65 -4.60
C ASN A 442 -22.63 -9.50 -4.31
N LYS A 443 -23.20 -10.50 -3.64
CA LYS A 443 -24.61 -10.53 -3.20
C LYS A 443 -24.72 -10.53 -1.68
N ALA A 444 -23.73 -10.00 -0.96
CA ALA A 444 -23.70 -10.07 0.50
C ALA A 444 -24.91 -9.39 1.13
N ASN A 445 -25.88 -10.18 1.57
CA ASN A 445 -26.99 -9.76 2.41
C ASN A 445 -26.52 -9.80 3.87
N ARG A 446 -26.03 -8.69 4.39
CA ARG A 446 -25.78 -8.50 5.82
C ARG A 446 -26.82 -7.54 6.39
N PRO A 447 -27.36 -7.78 7.59
CA PRO A 447 -28.21 -6.80 8.26
C PRO A 447 -27.41 -5.49 8.45
N GLY A 448 -27.84 -4.44 7.77
CA GLY A 448 -27.28 -3.09 7.94
C GLY A 448 -26.55 -2.50 6.73
N ILE A 449 -25.77 -3.25 5.97
CA ILE A 449 -25.14 -2.80 4.72
C ILE A 449 -24.96 -4.00 3.80
N SER A 450 -25.65 -4.00 2.68
CA SER A 450 -25.47 -4.97 1.62
C SER A 450 -24.64 -4.35 0.51
N LEU A 451 -23.43 -4.86 0.26
CA LEU A 451 -22.67 -4.52 -0.93
C LEU A 451 -23.24 -5.34 -2.09
N VAL A 452 -23.76 -4.66 -3.10
CA VAL A 452 -24.31 -5.27 -4.30
C VAL A 452 -23.36 -5.00 -5.45
N GLY A 453 -22.89 -6.06 -6.10
CA GLY A 453 -22.08 -5.97 -7.30
C GLY A 453 -22.92 -5.56 -8.50
N ASP A 454 -22.23 -5.02 -9.51
CA ASP A 454 -22.83 -4.73 -10.83
C ASP A 454 -22.05 -5.47 -11.93
N PRO A 455 -22.64 -6.50 -12.56
CA PRO A 455 -21.96 -7.23 -13.63
C PRO A 455 -21.71 -6.37 -14.88
N ASN A 456 -22.29 -5.18 -14.98
CA ASN A 456 -22.12 -4.24 -16.10
C ASN A 456 -20.98 -3.23 -15.87
N LEU A 457 -20.19 -3.36 -14.81
CA LEU A 457 -19.03 -2.51 -14.61
C LEU A 457 -18.06 -2.56 -15.77
N LYS A 458 -17.57 -1.38 -16.14
CA LYS A 458 -16.51 -1.20 -17.12
C LYS A 458 -15.16 -1.16 -16.43
N PRO A 459 -14.06 -1.54 -17.11
CA PRO A 459 -12.73 -1.27 -16.62
C PRO A 459 -12.48 0.22 -16.40
N GLU A 460 -11.81 0.56 -15.31
CA GLU A 460 -11.30 1.93 -15.12
C GLU A 460 -10.24 2.25 -16.18
N LYS A 461 -10.20 3.50 -16.62
CA LYS A 461 -9.21 4.01 -17.59
C LYS A 461 -8.57 5.27 -17.05
N GLY A 462 -7.31 5.18 -16.69
CA GLY A 462 -6.49 6.29 -16.21
C GLY A 462 -5.70 6.95 -17.33
N LEU A 463 -5.57 8.27 -17.26
CA LEU A 463 -4.66 9.07 -18.06
C LEU A 463 -3.86 9.96 -17.13
N HIS A 464 -2.53 9.86 -17.22
CA HIS A 464 -1.58 10.49 -16.34
C HIS A 464 -0.63 11.38 -17.14
N TYR A 465 -0.43 12.61 -16.67
CA TYR A 465 0.57 13.53 -17.17
C TYR A 465 1.50 13.88 -16.03
N GLU A 466 2.80 13.93 -16.31
CA GLU A 466 3.80 14.30 -15.32
C GLU A 466 4.93 15.09 -15.97
N LEU A 467 5.36 16.14 -15.28
CA LEU A 467 6.57 16.89 -15.55
C LEU A 467 7.41 16.81 -14.28
N GLY A 468 8.68 16.49 -14.40
CA GLY A 468 9.53 16.37 -13.22
C GLY A 468 10.97 16.79 -13.46
N TRP A 469 11.62 16.97 -12.34
CA TRP A 469 13.04 17.30 -12.22
C TRP A 469 13.66 16.42 -11.15
N LYS A 470 14.84 15.89 -11.43
CA LYS A 470 15.64 15.09 -10.52
C LYS A 470 17.06 15.61 -10.51
N LYS A 471 17.64 15.70 -9.32
CA LYS A 471 19.07 16.01 -9.15
C LYS A 471 19.65 15.14 -8.07
N GLU A 472 20.72 14.47 -8.40
CA GLU A 472 21.51 13.63 -7.51
C GLU A 472 22.94 14.13 -7.45
N THR A 473 23.44 14.32 -6.25
CA THR A 473 24.83 14.62 -5.95
C THR A 473 25.33 13.63 -4.91
N LYS A 474 26.62 13.59 -4.63
CA LYS A 474 27.19 12.72 -3.59
C LYS A 474 26.52 12.87 -2.22
N LYS A 475 25.98 14.06 -1.90
CA LYS A 475 25.41 14.38 -0.59
C LYS A 475 23.90 14.60 -0.59
N ARG A 476 23.30 14.91 -1.73
CA ARG A 476 21.89 15.37 -1.81
C ARG A 476 21.17 14.76 -2.98
N GLN A 477 19.93 14.40 -2.75
CA GLN A 477 18.97 14.05 -3.79
C GLN A 477 17.80 15.03 -3.70
N TYR A 478 17.44 15.62 -4.84
CA TYR A 478 16.28 16.49 -4.98
C TYR A 478 15.34 15.91 -6.02
N LYS A 479 14.04 15.97 -5.75
CA LYS A 479 13.01 15.61 -6.72
C LYS A 479 11.88 16.62 -6.66
N ALA A 480 11.38 16.98 -7.83
CA ALA A 480 10.19 17.77 -8.00
C ALA A 480 9.32 17.13 -9.10
N ALA A 481 8.03 17.04 -8.90
CA ALA A 481 7.09 16.57 -9.92
C ALA A 481 5.79 17.35 -9.84
N PHE A 482 5.29 17.77 -11.00
CA PHE A 482 3.91 18.21 -11.20
C PHE A 482 3.16 17.10 -11.91
N PHE A 483 1.99 16.74 -11.42
CA PHE A 483 1.20 15.65 -11.98
C PHE A 483 -0.28 16.01 -12.18
N VAL A 484 -0.89 15.38 -13.18
CA VAL A 484 -2.33 15.39 -13.40
C VAL A 484 -2.79 13.95 -13.66
N THR A 485 -3.77 13.51 -12.92
CA THR A 485 -4.40 12.19 -13.08
C THR A 485 -5.88 12.37 -13.37
N ARG A 486 -6.38 11.65 -14.37
CA ARG A 486 -7.82 11.54 -14.69
C ARG A 486 -8.16 10.08 -14.85
N ILE A 487 -9.16 9.59 -14.11
CA ILE A 487 -9.65 8.22 -14.23
C ILE A 487 -11.11 8.29 -14.63
N LYS A 488 -11.45 7.68 -15.77
CA LYS A 488 -12.82 7.43 -16.19
C LYS A 488 -13.26 6.06 -15.72
N ASP A 489 -14.55 5.95 -15.45
CA ASP A 489 -15.17 4.70 -15.02
C ASP A 489 -14.54 4.12 -13.73
N ASN A 490 -14.01 4.97 -12.83
CA ASN A 490 -13.47 4.57 -11.55
C ASN A 490 -14.52 3.77 -10.76
N ILE A 491 -14.14 2.61 -10.21
CA ILE A 491 -15.08 1.70 -9.55
C ILE A 491 -15.23 2.10 -8.09
N SER A 492 -16.43 2.54 -7.72
CA SER A 492 -16.80 2.97 -6.38
C SER A 492 -18.09 2.31 -5.91
N TYR A 493 -18.53 2.62 -4.69
CA TYR A 493 -19.78 2.10 -4.12
C TYR A 493 -20.70 3.25 -3.72
N SER A 494 -21.81 3.41 -4.43
CA SER A 494 -22.85 4.40 -4.15
C SER A 494 -23.99 3.79 -3.34
N LYS A 495 -24.52 4.53 -2.36
CA LYS A 495 -25.70 4.08 -1.59
C LYS A 495 -26.96 4.12 -2.44
N GLY A 496 -27.82 3.12 -2.25
CA GLY A 496 -29.16 3.12 -2.78
C GLY A 496 -30.09 4.09 -2.08
N THR A 497 -31.28 4.30 -2.63
CA THR A 497 -32.32 5.21 -2.11
C THR A 497 -33.62 4.47 -1.77
N GLY A 498 -34.53 5.10 -1.02
CA GLY A 498 -35.82 4.53 -0.67
C GLY A 498 -35.69 3.20 0.07
N ALA A 499 -36.37 2.17 -0.40
CA ALA A 499 -36.35 0.82 0.17
C ALA A 499 -34.96 0.13 0.10
N ASN A 500 -34.07 0.59 -0.77
CA ASN A 500 -32.72 0.05 -0.97
C ASN A 500 -31.63 0.87 -0.29
N ALA A 501 -31.96 1.80 0.54
CA ALA A 501 -30.99 2.71 1.16
C ALA A 501 -30.10 2.06 2.22
N ASP A 502 -30.32 0.78 2.55
CA ASP A 502 -29.44 -0.10 3.32
C ASP A 502 -28.38 -0.81 2.45
N LYS A 503 -28.45 -0.62 1.13
CA LYS A 503 -27.55 -1.25 0.16
C LYS A 503 -26.58 -0.24 -0.42
N SER A 504 -25.37 -0.69 -0.72
CA SER A 504 -24.40 0.05 -1.53
C SER A 504 -24.15 -0.71 -2.82
N TYR A 505 -24.23 -0.03 -3.93
CA TYR A 505 -24.11 -0.59 -5.28
C TYR A 505 -22.75 -0.21 -5.87
N ALA A 506 -22.06 -1.19 -6.45
CA ALA A 506 -20.89 -0.90 -7.26
C ALA A 506 -21.28 -0.06 -8.48
N ALA A 507 -20.51 0.93 -8.81
CA ALA A 507 -20.76 1.87 -9.90
C ALA A 507 -19.45 2.36 -10.52
N ASN A 508 -19.51 2.76 -11.79
CA ASN A 508 -18.43 3.51 -12.42
C ASN A 508 -18.65 5.01 -12.19
N GLU A 509 -17.65 5.70 -11.72
CA GLU A 509 -17.60 7.14 -11.49
C GLU A 509 -16.35 7.74 -12.13
N ASP A 510 -16.16 9.06 -12.11
CA ASP A 510 -14.95 9.67 -12.61
C ASP A 510 -14.12 10.19 -11.42
N PHE A 511 -12.79 10.12 -11.55
CA PHE A 511 -11.84 10.69 -10.61
C PHE A 511 -10.88 11.63 -11.31
N LYS A 512 -10.45 12.69 -10.62
CA LYS A 512 -9.39 13.59 -11.06
C LYS A 512 -8.54 14.04 -9.89
N ASN A 513 -7.26 14.23 -10.15
CA ASN A 513 -6.33 14.85 -9.22
C ASN A 513 -5.26 15.62 -10.00
N HIS A 514 -4.71 16.65 -9.37
CA HIS A 514 -3.50 17.33 -9.81
C HIS A 514 -2.74 17.79 -8.57
N GLY A 515 -1.43 17.89 -8.70
CA GLY A 515 -0.62 18.24 -7.54
C GLY A 515 0.84 18.46 -7.87
N ILE A 516 1.57 18.83 -6.83
CA ILE A 516 3.02 19.02 -6.84
C ILE A 516 3.62 18.20 -5.70
N GLU A 517 4.70 17.51 -6.01
CA GLU A 517 5.54 16.76 -5.07
C GLU A 517 6.93 17.37 -5.08
N LEU A 518 7.48 17.60 -3.89
CA LEU A 518 8.85 18.07 -3.69
C LEU A 518 9.49 17.18 -2.64
N SER A 519 10.71 16.72 -2.87
CA SER A 519 11.46 16.01 -1.83
C SER A 519 12.94 16.32 -1.88
N VAL A 520 13.57 16.20 -0.71
CA VAL A 520 15.00 16.32 -0.51
C VAL A 520 15.47 15.27 0.47
N THR A 521 16.57 14.62 0.15
CA THR A 521 17.34 13.78 1.07
C THR A 521 18.75 14.33 1.12
N GLU A 522 19.29 14.55 2.29
CA GLU A 522 20.64 15.09 2.49
C GLU A 522 21.39 14.30 3.54
N LYS A 523 22.60 13.88 3.19
CA LYS A 523 23.62 13.45 4.14
C LYS A 523 24.37 14.69 4.62
N ALA A 524 23.85 15.30 5.69
CA ALA A 524 24.34 16.57 6.20
C ALA A 524 25.72 16.45 6.83
N THR A 525 25.99 15.30 7.49
CA THR A 525 27.31 14.94 8.05
C THR A 525 27.55 13.45 7.84
N ASP A 526 28.73 12.92 8.25
CA ASP A 526 28.99 11.47 8.27
C ASP A 526 27.92 10.69 9.01
N ASN A 527 27.42 11.30 10.07
CA ASN A 527 26.57 10.65 11.04
C ASN A 527 25.09 11.03 10.90
N LEU A 528 24.76 12.06 10.11
CA LEU A 528 23.42 12.64 10.06
C LEU A 528 22.88 12.67 8.64
N THR A 529 21.79 11.96 8.43
CA THR A 529 20.98 12.02 7.20
C THR A 529 19.58 12.49 7.55
N TRP A 530 19.01 13.37 6.74
CA TRP A 530 17.62 13.79 6.88
C TRP A 530 16.90 13.76 5.54
N HIS A 531 15.59 13.59 5.61
CA HIS A 531 14.68 13.58 4.48
C HIS A 531 13.47 14.47 4.77
N ALA A 532 12.99 15.18 3.76
CA ALA A 532 11.70 15.87 3.81
C ALA A 532 11.02 15.80 2.44
N GLY A 533 9.73 15.45 2.45
CA GLY A 533 8.87 15.41 1.28
C GLY A 533 7.57 16.18 1.52
N ILE A 534 7.20 17.04 0.59
CA ILE A 534 5.96 17.83 0.62
C ILE A 534 5.13 17.48 -0.60
N THR A 535 3.83 17.24 -0.38
CA THR A 535 2.86 17.05 -1.45
C THR A 535 1.69 18.00 -1.24
N TYR A 536 1.35 18.72 -2.28
CA TYR A 536 0.07 19.41 -2.40
C TYR A 536 -0.73 18.84 -3.56
N GLN A 537 -2.00 18.48 -3.32
CA GLN A 537 -2.87 17.83 -4.30
C GLN A 537 -4.33 18.22 -4.11
N ASP A 538 -5.19 17.99 -5.12
CA ASP A 538 -6.64 18.27 -5.03
C ASP A 538 -7.47 17.09 -5.61
N PRO A 539 -7.49 15.92 -4.94
CA PRO A 539 -8.22 14.74 -5.41
C PRO A 539 -9.74 14.94 -5.28
N LYS A 540 -10.46 14.60 -6.35
CA LYS A 540 -11.93 14.72 -6.41
C LYS A 540 -12.53 13.53 -7.16
N THR A 541 -13.65 13.04 -6.63
CA THR A 541 -14.52 12.05 -7.28
C THR A 541 -15.79 12.69 -7.77
N LYS A 542 -16.24 12.34 -8.97
CA LYS A 542 -17.54 12.76 -9.51
C LYS A 542 -18.61 11.82 -8.98
N VAL A 543 -19.29 12.27 -7.95
CA VAL A 543 -20.38 11.51 -7.34
C VAL A 543 -21.57 11.45 -8.29
N ASN A 544 -21.96 10.25 -8.71
CA ASN A 544 -23.15 10.03 -9.50
C ASN A 544 -24.36 9.94 -8.57
N SER A 545 -24.99 11.07 -8.34
CA SER A 545 -26.09 11.22 -7.39
C SER A 545 -27.48 10.92 -7.99
N GLU A 546 -27.59 10.55 -9.26
CA GLU A 546 -28.87 10.15 -9.85
C GLU A 546 -29.45 8.93 -9.10
N LYS A 547 -28.59 8.04 -8.62
CA LYS A 547 -28.98 6.90 -7.75
C LYS A 547 -29.46 7.32 -6.36
N ILE A 548 -29.19 8.54 -5.92
CA ILE A 548 -29.58 9.08 -4.61
C ILE A 548 -30.52 10.30 -4.72
N GLY A 549 -31.02 10.59 -5.94
CA GLY A 549 -32.00 11.65 -6.18
C GLY A 549 -31.46 13.08 -6.12
N ALA A 550 -30.14 13.26 -6.21
CA ALA A 550 -29.47 14.55 -6.22
C ALA A 550 -28.68 14.78 -7.54
N LYS A 551 -28.23 16.00 -7.77
CA LYS A 551 -27.45 16.33 -8.98
C LYS A 551 -26.03 15.77 -8.90
N THR A 552 -25.48 15.32 -10.04
CA THR A 552 -24.08 14.94 -10.18
C THR A 552 -23.16 16.12 -9.82
N TYR A 553 -22.17 15.89 -8.96
CA TYR A 553 -21.21 16.91 -8.55
C TYR A 553 -19.81 16.33 -8.32
N TRP A 554 -18.78 17.19 -8.33
CA TRP A 554 -17.43 16.80 -7.94
C TRP A 554 -17.24 17.05 -6.45
N ASP A 555 -16.88 16.01 -5.71
CA ASP A 555 -16.61 16.08 -4.27
C ASP A 555 -15.13 15.83 -3.99
N ARG A 556 -14.64 16.45 -2.93
CA ARG A 556 -13.26 16.24 -2.47
C ARG A 556 -13.11 14.88 -1.83
N GLU A 557 -11.91 14.33 -1.98
CA GLU A 557 -11.49 13.13 -1.28
C GLU A 557 -10.11 13.35 -0.65
N TYR A 558 -9.80 12.61 0.43
CA TYR A 558 -8.52 12.63 1.11
C TYR A 558 -8.06 14.01 1.60
N GLY A 559 -6.75 14.14 1.88
CA GLY A 559 -6.09 15.38 2.28
C GLY A 559 -5.37 16.03 1.10
N ARG A 560 -5.27 17.36 1.15
CA ARG A 560 -4.55 18.13 0.13
C ARG A 560 -3.08 18.33 0.44
N PHE A 561 -2.73 18.46 1.70
CA PHE A 561 -1.35 18.73 2.13
C PHE A 561 -0.79 17.54 2.90
N MET A 562 0.37 17.07 2.46
CA MET A 562 1.13 16.03 3.14
C MET A 562 2.56 16.50 3.36
N LEU A 563 3.11 16.19 4.54
CA LEU A 563 4.51 16.36 4.89
C LEU A 563 5.03 15.05 5.46
N ASN A 564 6.06 14.50 4.84
CA ASN A 564 6.85 13.41 5.39
C ASN A 564 8.22 13.94 5.76
N ALA A 565 8.70 13.61 6.93
CA ALA A 565 10.02 13.99 7.39
C ALA A 565 10.66 12.84 8.16
N GLY A 566 11.96 12.70 7.97
CA GLY A 566 12.77 11.72 8.69
C GLY A 566 14.15 12.27 8.99
N VAL A 567 14.70 11.89 10.12
CA VAL A 567 16.09 12.14 10.49
C VAL A 567 16.69 10.85 11.01
N SER A 568 17.89 10.51 10.54
CA SER A 568 18.65 9.36 10.99
C SER A 568 20.03 9.81 11.45
N TYR A 569 20.44 9.31 12.59
CA TYR A 569 21.77 9.57 13.18
C TYR A 569 22.47 8.25 13.45
N GLU A 570 23.71 8.13 12.97
CA GLU A 570 24.54 6.94 13.17
C GLU A 570 25.91 7.37 13.68
N LYS A 571 26.31 6.86 14.82
CA LYS A 571 27.64 7.08 15.37
C LYS A 571 28.04 5.90 16.27
N ASP A 572 29.23 5.37 16.03
CA ASP A 572 29.83 4.26 16.78
C ASP A 572 28.89 3.04 16.83
N LYS A 573 28.33 2.77 18.01
CA LYS A 573 27.42 1.65 18.27
C LYS A 573 25.96 2.02 18.22
N TRP A 574 25.61 3.25 17.87
CA TRP A 574 24.25 3.77 17.93
C TRP A 574 23.73 4.16 16.55
N LYS A 575 22.52 3.71 16.25
CA LYS A 575 21.72 4.24 15.14
C LYS A 575 20.39 4.69 15.69
N MET A 576 19.94 5.86 15.30
CA MET A 576 18.67 6.43 15.75
C MET A 576 17.94 7.01 14.54
N SER A 577 16.61 6.87 14.52
CA SER A 577 15.79 7.56 13.53
C SER A 577 14.48 8.05 14.13
N LEU A 578 14.03 9.18 13.64
CA LEU A 578 12.72 9.75 13.95
C LEU A 578 12.02 10.04 12.63
N HIS A 579 10.81 9.51 12.48
CA HIS A 579 9.97 9.71 11.31
C HIS A 579 8.66 10.37 11.69
N ALA A 580 8.15 11.21 10.81
CA ALA A 580 6.85 11.86 10.95
C ALA A 580 6.11 11.87 9.60
N ASN A 581 4.81 11.59 9.63
CA ASN A 581 3.89 11.77 8.52
C ASN A 581 2.74 12.66 8.99
N TYR A 582 2.56 13.80 8.35
CA TYR A 582 1.53 14.76 8.66
C TYR A 582 0.64 14.98 7.44
N MET A 583 -0.68 14.90 7.63
CA MET A 583 -1.65 15.23 6.58
C MET A 583 -2.64 16.27 7.11
N ALA A 584 -2.83 17.34 6.34
CA ALA A 584 -3.74 18.45 6.65
C ALA A 584 -4.68 18.76 5.48
N ASP A 585 -5.59 19.71 5.70
CA ASP A 585 -6.66 20.07 4.76
C ASP A 585 -7.40 18.80 4.29
N ARG A 586 -7.83 18.01 5.28
CA ARG A 586 -8.45 16.69 5.11
C ARG A 586 -9.96 16.81 5.05
N VAL A 587 -10.56 15.85 4.35
CA VAL A 587 -12.00 15.63 4.34
C VAL A 587 -12.31 14.17 4.59
N LEU A 588 -13.48 13.91 5.17
CA LEU A 588 -14.12 12.60 5.14
C LEU A 588 -15.16 12.60 4.03
N SER A 589 -15.17 11.54 3.22
CA SER A 589 -16.05 11.41 2.05
C SER A 589 -17.05 10.26 2.29
N PRO A 590 -18.16 10.50 2.99
CA PRO A 590 -19.18 9.49 3.21
C PRO A 590 -19.95 9.23 1.91
N SER A 591 -20.27 7.97 1.63
CA SER A 591 -20.98 7.56 0.41
C SER A 591 -22.43 8.09 0.27
N ASN A 592 -22.94 8.84 1.25
CA ASN A 592 -24.33 9.30 1.32
C ASN A 592 -24.51 10.78 1.65
N ALA A 593 -23.43 11.55 1.69
CA ALA A 593 -23.43 12.97 1.96
C ALA A 593 -22.23 13.64 1.28
N HIS A 594 -22.24 14.98 1.20
CA HIS A 594 -21.05 15.72 0.81
C HIS A 594 -19.88 15.45 1.76
N SER A 595 -18.66 15.55 1.26
CA SER A 595 -17.46 15.53 2.09
C SER A 595 -17.48 16.70 3.08
N PHE A 596 -16.91 16.50 4.24
CA PHE A 596 -16.78 17.51 5.30
C PHE A 596 -15.37 17.50 5.89
N ASP A 597 -14.98 18.63 6.46
CA ASP A 597 -13.63 18.83 6.97
C ASP A 597 -13.29 17.85 8.12
N GLU A 598 -12.07 17.34 8.08
CA GLU A 598 -11.51 16.48 9.12
C GLU A 598 -10.20 17.07 9.66
N LYS A 599 -9.92 16.77 10.93
CA LYS A 599 -8.71 17.23 11.60
C LYS A 599 -7.44 16.66 10.94
N PRO A 600 -6.33 17.41 10.96
CA PRO A 600 -5.05 16.85 10.57
C PRO A 600 -4.66 15.66 11.46
N TYR A 601 -3.94 14.68 10.89
CA TYR A 601 -3.26 13.67 11.67
C TYR A 601 -1.74 13.85 11.65
N LEU A 602 -1.09 13.31 12.66
CA LEU A 602 0.37 13.24 12.75
C LEU A 602 0.78 11.86 13.26
N LEU A 603 1.39 11.08 12.39
CA LEU A 603 1.99 9.78 12.75
C LEU A 603 3.47 10.00 13.05
N THR A 604 3.96 9.36 14.09
CA THR A 604 5.37 9.48 14.51
C THR A 604 5.93 8.13 14.91
N ALA A 605 7.19 7.89 14.57
CA ALA A 605 7.93 6.69 14.95
C ALA A 605 9.38 7.04 15.32
N LEU A 606 9.86 6.49 16.42
CA LEU A 606 11.24 6.57 16.89
C LEU A 606 11.84 5.17 16.90
N THR A 607 13.03 5.03 16.33
CA THR A 607 13.82 3.80 16.44
C THR A 607 15.18 4.13 17.04
N VAL A 608 15.59 3.37 18.04
CA VAL A 608 16.92 3.44 18.64
C VAL A 608 17.53 2.05 18.60
N LYS A 609 18.64 1.91 17.90
CA LYS A 609 19.40 0.67 17.77
C LYS A 609 20.78 0.83 18.43
N TYR A 610 21.08 -0.08 19.34
CA TYR A 610 22.39 -0.20 19.98
C TYR A 610 23.07 -1.49 19.57
N MET A 611 24.29 -1.40 19.06
CA MET A 611 25.11 -2.52 18.57
C MET A 611 26.31 -2.74 19.51
N PRO A 612 26.18 -3.51 20.61
CA PRO A 612 27.28 -3.76 21.53
C PRO A 612 28.47 -4.40 20.84
N ASN A 613 28.22 -5.24 19.83
CA ASN A 613 29.21 -5.91 18.98
C ASN A 613 28.61 -6.22 17.60
N VAL A 614 29.42 -6.78 16.70
CA VAL A 614 29.04 -7.06 15.30
C VAL A 614 27.94 -8.14 15.16
N LYS A 615 27.77 -8.98 16.19
CA LYS A 615 26.79 -10.09 16.19
C LYS A 615 25.46 -9.73 16.87
N SER A 616 25.42 -8.70 17.69
CA SER A 616 24.26 -8.40 18.51
C SER A 616 23.78 -6.98 18.31
N ASP A 617 22.48 -6.80 18.27
CA ASP A 617 21.88 -5.49 18.41
C ASP A 617 20.61 -5.52 19.28
N ILE A 618 20.35 -4.40 19.93
CA ILE A 618 19.14 -4.15 20.71
C ILE A 618 18.41 -2.99 20.04
N VAL A 619 17.16 -3.20 19.65
CA VAL A 619 16.35 -2.21 18.95
C VAL A 619 15.14 -1.88 19.79
N LEU A 620 14.98 -0.61 20.14
CA LEU A 620 13.76 -0.06 20.71
C LEU A 620 13.01 0.71 19.60
N THR A 621 11.77 0.34 19.37
CA THR A 621 10.86 1.10 18.49
C THR A 621 9.72 1.67 19.33
N VAL A 622 9.35 2.93 19.06
CA VAL A 622 8.22 3.60 19.72
C VAL A 622 7.36 4.26 18.64
N ASN A 623 6.13 3.83 18.51
CA ASN A 623 5.16 4.39 17.56
C ASN A 623 4.17 5.29 18.29
N ASN A 624 3.65 6.29 17.57
CA ASN A 624 2.74 7.29 18.10
C ASN A 624 3.29 7.94 19.39
N ILE A 625 4.49 8.50 19.31
CA ILE A 625 5.26 9.05 20.45
C ILE A 625 4.46 10.10 21.24
N LEU A 626 3.55 10.80 20.57
CA LEU A 626 2.76 11.88 21.15
C LEU A 626 1.41 11.40 21.72
N ASP A 627 1.15 10.09 21.72
CA ASP A 627 -0.10 9.44 22.17
C ASP A 627 -1.37 10.12 21.59
N ARG A 628 -1.35 10.39 20.29
CA ARG A 628 -2.47 11.05 19.61
C ARG A 628 -3.54 10.02 19.24
N ASP A 629 -4.80 10.40 19.42
CA ASP A 629 -5.95 9.71 18.85
C ASP A 629 -6.42 10.47 17.61
N ASP A 630 -5.73 10.23 16.50
CA ASP A 630 -6.04 10.84 15.22
C ASP A 630 -6.85 9.87 14.33
N ASN A 631 -7.78 10.41 13.58
CA ASN A 631 -8.50 9.64 12.57
C ASN A 631 -7.63 9.47 11.32
N ILE A 632 -7.27 8.24 10.97
CA ILE A 632 -6.48 7.93 9.76
C ILE A 632 -7.33 7.39 8.60
N ASN A 633 -8.67 7.40 8.73
CA ASN A 633 -9.59 7.06 7.66
C ASN A 633 -9.95 8.29 6.82
N HIS A 634 -10.49 8.05 5.64
CA HIS A 634 -11.00 9.07 4.72
C HIS A 634 -12.47 8.83 4.33
N GLY A 635 -13.09 7.78 4.86
CA GLY A 635 -14.50 7.46 4.69
C GLY A 635 -15.36 7.95 5.85
N SER A 636 -16.50 7.33 6.07
CA SER A 636 -17.53 7.74 7.04
C SER A 636 -17.29 7.26 8.48
N SER A 637 -16.18 6.63 8.77
CA SER A 637 -15.84 6.11 10.11
C SER A 637 -14.56 6.74 10.62
N HIS A 638 -14.48 6.94 11.92
CA HIS A 638 -13.24 7.29 12.60
C HIS A 638 -12.41 6.01 12.81
N TYR A 639 -11.18 5.97 12.28
CA TYR A 639 -10.20 4.93 12.56
C TYR A 639 -9.11 5.53 13.42
N SER A 640 -9.12 5.14 14.70
CA SER A 640 -8.16 5.65 15.68
C SER A 640 -6.76 5.15 15.39
N THR A 641 -5.78 6.03 15.52
CA THR A 641 -4.38 5.61 15.61
C THR A 641 -4.20 4.65 16.80
N VAL A 642 -3.31 3.67 16.66
CA VAL A 642 -2.93 2.83 17.81
C VAL A 642 -2.29 3.72 18.85
N PRO A 643 -2.66 3.62 20.16
CA PRO A 643 -2.01 4.39 21.21
C PRO A 643 -0.50 4.17 21.25
N THR A 644 0.23 5.03 21.94
CA THR A 644 1.68 4.89 22.07
C THR A 644 2.06 3.46 22.39
N ASN A 645 2.84 2.88 21.49
CA ASN A 645 3.27 1.50 21.64
C ASN A 645 4.77 1.39 21.41
N PHE A 646 5.37 0.40 22.07
CA PHE A 646 6.79 0.14 21.94
C PHE A 646 7.08 -1.35 21.84
N LEU A 647 8.17 -1.66 21.14
CA LEU A 647 8.75 -2.99 21.04
C LEU A 647 10.25 -2.91 21.28
N LEU A 648 10.74 -3.70 22.23
CA LEU A 648 12.17 -3.90 22.47
C LEU A 648 12.58 -5.25 21.90
N THR A 649 13.48 -5.25 20.93
CA THR A 649 13.93 -6.45 20.23
C THR A 649 15.43 -6.66 20.43
N TYR A 650 15.82 -7.86 20.80
CA TYR A 650 17.20 -8.32 20.78
C TYR A 650 17.42 -9.20 19.55
N ASN A 651 18.39 -8.85 18.73
CA ASN A 651 18.80 -9.61 17.55
C ASN A 651 20.20 -10.19 17.76
N TYR A 652 20.40 -11.44 17.38
CA TYR A 652 21.69 -12.12 17.38
C TYR A 652 21.99 -12.76 16.03
N ARG A 653 23.16 -12.44 15.49
CA ARG A 653 23.68 -13.05 14.23
C ARG A 653 24.64 -14.18 14.60
N LEU A 654 24.38 -15.36 14.06
CA LEU A 654 25.13 -16.59 14.33
C LEU A 654 26.47 -16.60 13.57
#